data_d4ae8fd057665616a09b381ead5556fb
#
_entry.id   d4ae8fd057665616a09b381ead5556fb
#
_cell.length_a   1.000
_cell.length_b   1.000
_cell.length_c   1.000
_cell.angle_alpha   90.00
_cell.angle_beta   90.00
_cell.angle_gamma   90.00
#
_symmetry.space_group_name_H-M   'P 1'
#
loop_
_entity.id
_entity.type
_entity.pdbx_description
1 polymer ?
#
loop_
_entity_poly.entity_id
_entity_poly.type
_entity_poly.pdbx_seq_one_letter_code
_entity_poly.pdbx_strand_id
1 'polypeptide(L)'
;MKKQLFFGVILAAMIALPNVLFAQSTEGTDFWVTLMRGDAGQYNDLMLSFSANHATKVYVENKETDYRDTVEVGDNDIKQLNLNAHESSCYVTDAQEETPVYRALHVTSDKPISLIAANYKNKSFDVAAILPTRALLSEYRIQCYTPFDHEDKYQGSHFAVVAADDNVVVDIILTAATNTGKQAGDTITTDVLKRGQVYYVWTGKKSGLSADFTGTEVKARDGKKIAVFNGNSHTNIPTVRDRDHVYSQAMPINYWGRRFAITSSLTTIEGQAGYWERIDKIRVLALVDSTVVKLDGDTIHVFSFEDGNDEDKKHFFEFDFGAKDDMTNYAGDGKHKWYDGVSHYIETSCPCAVHLFMTSNRYDHDKIKNVNDKYCNGDPSEIWVNPIEQKIKELTFGVFETQQVKDHFINIITTKDNVTSVRYDGKDISGQFQELHGNADYMFARLTNVENKAHTLVSDSGFIAHVYGFGEKESYGYPAGGNTRDLSATIYIDDEPYSPEGNNLLCGDKSVLFECRLDYQPDSIYWFFGDGADTLLVGVDSIRHFYDVGDQGNVNYEAYVKIFREIGSHDDDCVEWTSYEYDSIHFRVNVGMPKIEVKRIEIPRCIPLGTATDIKIILDNPAKVDLTSDSVQITFDPAAILVGFKDDEIQAQGDTALIIHVPEGTPDRTPYNMHIHIGSECESTVFDTDIEFHMEYLIKQLEQRYNNVLGLIASKYVGKTLSEYVWLHDGDTVPDQHAGVLVLDEKDPQTSGEYYVCYTVKEEGKEEFRECTCPVSFDASSSGHSFGPDQTGLTISGSMVISGNSAFVNADWQGKTDIECYAQWIGISGTASPRYNIPDGGCSIPTPTENGFYILRVVTDGAGRSFKIYINH
;
A
#
# COMPACT_ATOMS: atom_id res chain seq x y z
N MET A 1 -10.93 -54.43 23.78
CA MET A 1 -9.80 -54.44 22.87
C MET A 1 -10.15 -54.21 21.37
N LYS A 2 -11.28 -54.66 20.83
CA LYS A 2 -11.65 -54.40 19.42
C LYS A 2 -12.24 -53.00 19.14
N LYS A 3 -12.80 -52.29 20.11
CA LYS A 3 -13.32 -50.93 19.95
C LYS A 3 -12.25 -49.85 20.07
N GLN A 4 -11.15 -50.08 20.75
CA GLN A 4 -10.03 -49.15 20.84
C GLN A 4 -9.14 -49.14 19.59
N LEU A 5 -9.12 -50.28 18.83
CA LEU A 5 -8.37 -50.32 17.57
C LEU A 5 -9.08 -49.58 16.40
N PHE A 6 -10.43 -49.48 16.47
CA PHE A 6 -11.20 -48.80 15.44
C PHE A 6 -11.14 -47.27 15.59
N PHE A 7 -11.05 -46.75 16.80
CA PHE A 7 -10.85 -45.33 17.05
C PHE A 7 -9.44 -44.86 16.69
N GLY A 8 -8.42 -45.72 16.94
CA GLY A 8 -7.04 -45.38 16.54
C GLY A 8 -6.78 -45.38 15.04
N VAL A 9 -7.53 -46.17 14.25
CA VAL A 9 -7.42 -46.20 12.78
C VAL A 9 -8.17 -45.03 12.11
N ILE A 10 -9.28 -44.57 12.71
CA ILE A 10 -9.99 -43.37 12.22
C ILE A 10 -9.19 -42.11 12.58
N LEU A 11 -8.58 -42.01 13.73
CA LEU A 11 -7.71 -40.90 14.11
C LEU A 11 -6.41 -40.88 13.27
N ALA A 12 -5.82 -42.06 12.97
CA ALA A 12 -4.64 -42.11 12.08
C ALA A 12 -4.98 -41.90 10.60
N ALA A 13 -6.22 -42.11 10.15
CA ALA A 13 -6.66 -41.79 8.80
C ALA A 13 -6.98 -40.29 8.64
N MET A 14 -7.31 -39.56 9.70
CA MET A 14 -7.44 -38.09 9.68
C MET A 14 -6.08 -37.38 9.72
N ILE A 15 -5.01 -38.03 10.23
CA ILE A 15 -3.66 -37.43 10.27
C ILE A 15 -2.90 -37.63 8.95
N ALA A 16 -3.41 -38.44 7.99
CA ALA A 16 -2.75 -38.75 6.73
C ALA A 16 -3.36 -38.02 5.51
N LEU A 17 -4.31 -37.12 5.70
CA LEU A 17 -4.66 -36.16 4.66
C LEU A 17 -3.59 -35.06 4.68
N PRO A 18 -2.92 -34.74 3.55
CA PRO A 18 -2.12 -33.53 3.52
C PRO A 18 -3.06 -32.39 3.93
N ASN A 19 -2.71 -31.64 4.96
CA ASN A 19 -3.33 -30.36 5.25
C ASN A 19 -3.09 -29.49 4.02
N VAL A 20 -3.98 -29.56 3.05
CA VAL A 20 -4.13 -28.51 2.07
C VAL A 20 -4.64 -27.34 2.89
N LEU A 21 -3.74 -26.47 3.27
CA LEU A 21 -4.04 -25.14 3.79
C LEU A 21 -4.88 -24.48 2.69
N PHE A 22 -6.20 -24.62 2.76
CA PHE A 22 -7.08 -23.74 2.00
C PHE A 22 -6.86 -22.36 2.60
N ALA A 23 -6.04 -21.56 1.93
CA ALA A 23 -6.13 -20.12 2.10
C ALA A 23 -7.63 -19.79 2.01
N GLN A 24 -8.13 -18.89 2.85
CA GLN A 24 -9.52 -18.43 2.79
C GLN A 24 -9.70 -17.64 1.49
N SER A 25 -9.88 -18.37 0.42
CA SER A 25 -10.03 -17.85 -0.94
C SER A 25 -11.46 -17.36 -1.17
N THR A 26 -11.63 -16.36 -2.01
CA THR A 26 -12.92 -16.00 -2.60
C THR A 26 -13.50 -17.08 -3.51
N GLU A 27 -12.75 -18.13 -3.85
CA GLU A 27 -13.29 -19.35 -4.44
C GLU A 27 -14.05 -20.15 -3.39
N GLY A 28 -15.12 -20.79 -3.75
CA GLY A 28 -15.94 -21.57 -2.83
C GLY A 28 -16.86 -22.56 -3.49
N THR A 29 -17.67 -23.23 -2.68
CA THR A 29 -18.65 -24.24 -3.13
C THR A 29 -20.10 -23.88 -2.84
N ASP A 30 -20.36 -22.75 -2.21
CA ASP A 30 -21.68 -22.32 -1.76
C ASP A 30 -21.76 -20.78 -1.82
N PHE A 31 -22.80 -20.23 -2.48
CA PHE A 31 -22.93 -18.79 -2.72
C PHE A 31 -24.39 -18.38 -2.76
N TRP A 32 -24.66 -17.11 -2.39
CA TRP A 32 -25.94 -16.44 -2.56
C TRP A 32 -25.78 -15.23 -3.45
N VAL A 33 -26.63 -15.12 -4.48
CA VAL A 33 -26.56 -14.03 -5.46
C VAL A 33 -27.93 -13.50 -5.83
N THR A 34 -28.04 -12.18 -5.93
CA THR A 34 -29.20 -11.49 -6.53
C THR A 34 -28.70 -10.44 -7.50
N LEU A 35 -29.44 -10.22 -8.56
CA LEU A 35 -29.17 -9.19 -9.55
C LEU A 35 -30.10 -8.01 -9.34
N MET A 36 -29.60 -6.80 -9.52
CA MET A 36 -30.35 -5.58 -9.26
C MET A 36 -30.67 -4.85 -10.56
N ARG A 37 -31.65 -3.97 -10.49
CA ARG A 37 -32.06 -3.15 -11.61
C ARG A 37 -30.93 -2.36 -12.23
N GLY A 38 -30.72 -2.53 -13.55
CA GLY A 38 -29.96 -1.62 -14.39
C GLY A 38 -30.82 -0.51 -15.01
N ASP A 39 -30.41 0.07 -16.13
CA ASP A 39 -31.12 1.14 -16.83
C ASP A 39 -32.58 0.78 -17.16
N ALA A 40 -33.43 1.78 -17.12
CA ALA A 40 -34.89 1.62 -17.26
C ALA A 40 -35.35 1.07 -18.61
N GLY A 41 -36.14 0.03 -18.55
CA GLY A 41 -37.15 -0.30 -19.58
C GLY A 41 -36.73 -1.23 -20.69
N GLN A 42 -35.60 -1.93 -20.64
CA GLN A 42 -35.27 -3.01 -21.57
C GLN A 42 -34.64 -4.19 -20.83
N TYR A 43 -34.86 -5.38 -21.37
CA TYR A 43 -34.32 -6.62 -20.81
C TYR A 43 -32.79 -6.57 -20.71
N ASN A 44 -32.28 -6.85 -19.55
CA ASN A 44 -30.87 -7.09 -19.35
C ASN A 44 -30.58 -8.57 -19.61
N ASP A 45 -29.43 -8.89 -20.16
CA ASP A 45 -28.94 -10.25 -20.15
C ASP A 45 -28.34 -10.50 -18.75
N LEU A 46 -29.08 -11.26 -17.95
CA LEU A 46 -28.66 -11.66 -16.60
C LEU A 46 -27.84 -12.94 -16.73
N MET A 47 -26.61 -12.93 -16.24
CA MET A 47 -25.68 -14.05 -16.42
C MET A 47 -24.93 -14.37 -15.13
N LEU A 48 -24.62 -15.65 -14.96
CA LEU A 48 -23.59 -16.14 -14.04
C LEU A 48 -22.44 -16.73 -14.84
N SER A 49 -21.21 -16.46 -14.40
CA SER A 49 -20.01 -17.06 -14.94
C SER A 49 -19.26 -17.84 -13.87
N PHE A 50 -18.92 -19.08 -14.19
CA PHE A 50 -18.25 -20.02 -13.31
C PHE A 50 -16.87 -20.32 -13.87
N SER A 51 -15.81 -20.07 -13.11
CA SER A 51 -14.44 -20.45 -13.45
C SER A 51 -13.96 -21.52 -12.49
N ALA A 52 -13.34 -22.59 -12.96
CA ALA A 52 -12.84 -23.67 -12.14
C ALA A 52 -11.49 -24.18 -12.64
N ASN A 53 -10.56 -24.49 -11.71
CA ASN A 53 -9.29 -25.14 -12.03
C ASN A 53 -9.44 -26.66 -12.14
N HIS A 54 -10.52 -27.25 -11.63
CA HIS A 54 -10.83 -28.67 -11.70
C HIS A 54 -12.26 -28.90 -12.17
N ALA A 55 -12.48 -29.90 -13.02
CA ALA A 55 -13.81 -30.25 -13.47
C ALA A 55 -14.79 -30.44 -12.31
N THR A 56 -15.94 -29.76 -12.38
CA THR A 56 -16.95 -29.72 -11.34
C THR A 56 -18.35 -29.57 -11.91
N LYS A 57 -19.36 -29.89 -11.12
CA LYS A 57 -20.76 -29.55 -11.42
C LYS A 57 -21.18 -28.40 -10.53
N VAL A 58 -21.88 -27.45 -11.12
CA VAL A 58 -22.46 -26.29 -10.44
C VAL A 58 -23.98 -26.40 -10.49
N TYR A 59 -24.61 -26.29 -9.35
CA TYR A 59 -26.06 -26.32 -9.20
C TYR A 59 -26.55 -24.92 -8.86
N VAL A 60 -27.51 -24.43 -9.61
CA VAL A 60 -28.11 -23.11 -9.46
C VAL A 60 -29.60 -23.26 -9.21
N GLU A 61 -30.09 -22.82 -8.06
CA GLU A 61 -31.48 -22.99 -7.69
C GLU A 61 -32.09 -21.78 -6.97
N ASN A 62 -33.41 -21.63 -7.13
CA ASN A 62 -34.28 -20.91 -6.21
C ASN A 62 -35.49 -21.80 -5.97
N LYS A 63 -35.53 -22.44 -4.81
CA LYS A 63 -36.53 -23.44 -4.45
C LYS A 63 -37.95 -22.86 -4.38
N GLU A 64 -38.08 -21.59 -4.01
CA GLU A 64 -39.38 -20.93 -3.84
C GLU A 64 -40.03 -20.50 -5.18
N THR A 65 -39.21 -20.47 -6.25
CA THR A 65 -39.66 -20.17 -7.61
C THR A 65 -39.62 -21.38 -8.55
N ASP A 66 -39.32 -22.58 -8.02
CA ASP A 66 -39.09 -23.84 -8.76
C ASP A 66 -38.02 -23.74 -9.85
N TYR A 67 -37.06 -22.81 -9.71
CA TYR A 67 -35.97 -22.71 -10.65
C TYR A 67 -34.81 -23.61 -10.23
N ARG A 68 -34.34 -24.44 -11.17
CA ARG A 68 -33.13 -25.26 -11.01
C ARG A 68 -32.43 -25.44 -12.34
N ASP A 69 -31.10 -25.34 -12.30
CA ASP A 69 -30.22 -25.62 -13.42
C ASP A 69 -28.92 -26.27 -12.94
N THR A 70 -28.21 -26.95 -13.84
CA THR A 70 -26.95 -27.59 -13.57
C THR A 70 -25.97 -27.33 -14.71
N VAL A 71 -24.79 -26.80 -14.36
CA VAL A 71 -23.75 -26.45 -15.33
C VAL A 71 -22.52 -27.35 -15.07
N GLU A 72 -22.02 -28.00 -16.11
CA GLU A 72 -20.77 -28.75 -16.05
C GLU A 72 -19.62 -27.83 -16.49
N VAL A 73 -18.67 -27.62 -15.61
CA VAL A 73 -17.45 -26.83 -15.83
C VAL A 73 -16.28 -27.80 -15.96
N GLY A 74 -15.48 -27.70 -17.02
CA GLY A 74 -14.31 -28.55 -17.26
C GLY A 74 -13.09 -28.14 -16.40
N ASP A 75 -11.98 -28.89 -16.57
CA ASP A 75 -10.69 -28.50 -15.97
C ASP A 75 -10.16 -27.21 -16.63
N ASN A 76 -9.79 -26.20 -15.81
CA ASN A 76 -9.35 -24.89 -16.28
C ASN A 76 -10.31 -24.28 -17.32
N ASP A 77 -11.60 -24.34 -17.02
CA ASP A 77 -12.66 -23.94 -17.93
C ASP A 77 -13.53 -22.83 -17.33
N ILE A 78 -14.25 -22.15 -18.22
CA ILE A 78 -15.24 -21.12 -17.87
C ILE A 78 -16.57 -21.48 -18.53
N LYS A 79 -17.65 -21.38 -17.79
CA LYS A 79 -19.03 -21.56 -18.30
C LYS A 79 -19.90 -20.40 -17.87
N GLN A 80 -20.77 -20.00 -18.76
CA GLN A 80 -21.76 -18.96 -18.51
C GLN A 80 -23.18 -19.54 -18.56
N LEU A 81 -24.01 -19.09 -17.63
CA LEU A 81 -25.45 -19.41 -17.55
C LEU A 81 -26.26 -18.15 -17.77
N ASN A 82 -27.10 -18.13 -18.79
CA ASN A 82 -28.03 -17.05 -19.05
C ASN A 82 -29.33 -17.24 -18.26
N LEU A 83 -29.76 -16.21 -17.55
CA LEU A 83 -30.90 -16.22 -16.63
C LEU A 83 -32.10 -15.41 -17.13
N ASN A 84 -32.11 -14.94 -18.38
CA ASN A 84 -33.16 -14.04 -18.91
C ASN A 84 -34.58 -14.60 -18.80
N ALA A 85 -34.74 -15.91 -18.96
CA ALA A 85 -36.04 -16.56 -18.80
C ALA A 85 -36.45 -16.73 -17.34
N HIS A 86 -35.60 -16.38 -16.38
CA HIS A 86 -35.74 -16.65 -14.95
C HIS A 86 -35.57 -15.40 -14.06
N GLU A 87 -35.84 -14.22 -14.63
CA GLU A 87 -35.78 -12.93 -13.89
C GLU A 87 -36.57 -12.98 -12.57
N SER A 88 -37.73 -13.66 -12.59
CA SER A 88 -38.56 -13.83 -11.37
C SER A 88 -37.87 -14.58 -10.24
N SER A 89 -36.74 -15.22 -10.49
CA SER A 89 -35.99 -16.00 -9.50
C SER A 89 -34.73 -15.29 -8.99
N CYS A 90 -34.24 -14.25 -9.68
CA CYS A 90 -32.94 -13.70 -9.39
C CYS A 90 -32.79 -12.17 -9.50
N TYR A 91 -33.82 -11.46 -9.96
CA TYR A 91 -33.72 -10.04 -10.28
C TYR A 91 -34.72 -9.21 -9.48
N VAL A 92 -34.21 -8.15 -8.83
CA VAL A 92 -35.01 -7.21 -8.05
C VAL A 92 -35.11 -5.85 -8.74
N THR A 93 -36.28 -5.24 -8.61
CA THR A 93 -36.63 -3.93 -9.17
C THR A 93 -37.37 -3.10 -8.14
N ASP A 94 -37.70 -1.86 -8.51
CA ASP A 94 -38.59 -0.97 -7.71
C ASP A 94 -39.93 -1.59 -7.31
N ALA A 95 -40.39 -2.60 -8.04
CA ALA A 95 -41.62 -3.32 -7.68
C ALA A 95 -41.51 -4.15 -6.39
N GLN A 96 -40.28 -4.47 -5.96
CA GLN A 96 -39.97 -5.23 -4.74
C GLN A 96 -39.36 -4.36 -3.64
N GLU A 97 -39.39 -3.04 -3.79
CA GLU A 97 -38.77 -2.12 -2.84
C GLU A 97 -39.31 -2.32 -1.42
N GLU A 98 -38.41 -2.38 -0.45
CA GLU A 98 -38.67 -2.55 0.99
C GLU A 98 -39.65 -3.69 1.33
N THR A 99 -39.66 -4.75 0.52
CA THR A 99 -40.52 -5.92 0.72
C THR A 99 -39.69 -7.20 0.60
N PRO A 100 -39.72 -8.12 1.58
CA PRO A 100 -39.05 -9.40 1.49
C PRO A 100 -39.57 -10.27 0.34
N VAL A 101 -38.67 -10.65 -0.59
CA VAL A 101 -39.03 -11.48 -1.77
C VAL A 101 -38.00 -12.55 -2.04
N TYR A 102 -38.38 -13.69 -2.56
CA TYR A 102 -37.48 -14.75 -2.99
C TYR A 102 -36.92 -14.44 -4.38
N ARG A 103 -35.82 -13.69 -4.42
CA ARG A 103 -35.14 -13.26 -5.64
C ARG A 103 -33.64 -13.49 -5.58
N ALA A 104 -33.19 -14.41 -4.74
CA ALA A 104 -31.80 -14.82 -4.70
C ALA A 104 -31.65 -16.26 -5.21
N LEU A 105 -30.56 -16.50 -5.92
CA LEU A 105 -30.13 -17.82 -6.31
C LEU A 105 -29.17 -18.37 -5.27
N HIS A 106 -29.37 -19.62 -4.91
CA HIS A 106 -28.40 -20.44 -4.20
C HIS A 106 -27.58 -21.18 -5.23
N VAL A 107 -26.26 -20.95 -5.23
CA VAL A 107 -25.31 -21.60 -6.13
C VAL A 107 -24.39 -22.51 -5.33
N THR A 108 -24.39 -23.78 -5.65
CA THR A 108 -23.49 -24.76 -5.03
C THR A 108 -22.69 -25.51 -6.07
N SER A 109 -21.53 -26.06 -5.68
CA SER A 109 -20.67 -26.84 -6.56
C SER A 109 -19.99 -27.99 -5.84
N ASP A 110 -19.62 -29.04 -6.60
CA ASP A 110 -18.92 -30.20 -6.03
C ASP A 110 -17.46 -29.89 -5.65
N LYS A 111 -16.84 -28.87 -6.30
CA LYS A 111 -15.49 -28.38 -6.00
C LYS A 111 -15.47 -26.87 -6.07
N PRO A 112 -14.48 -26.19 -5.45
CA PRO A 112 -14.39 -24.75 -5.45
C PRO A 112 -14.43 -24.14 -6.86
N ILE A 113 -15.15 -23.04 -6.97
CA ILE A 113 -15.26 -22.21 -8.18
C ILE A 113 -15.10 -20.74 -7.82
N SER A 114 -14.70 -19.91 -8.78
CA SER A 114 -14.95 -18.48 -8.75
C SER A 114 -16.28 -18.19 -9.43
N LEU A 115 -17.12 -17.40 -8.80
CA LEU A 115 -18.44 -17.02 -9.28
C LEU A 115 -18.49 -15.52 -9.55
N ILE A 116 -18.93 -15.16 -10.76
CA ILE A 116 -19.20 -13.77 -11.14
C ILE A 116 -20.66 -13.65 -11.60
N ALA A 117 -21.36 -12.66 -11.11
CA ALA A 117 -22.68 -12.28 -11.57
C ALA A 117 -22.58 -11.07 -12.49
N ALA A 118 -23.25 -11.11 -13.62
CA ALA A 118 -23.22 -10.07 -14.63
C ALA A 118 -24.62 -9.58 -14.97
N ASN A 119 -24.75 -8.26 -15.06
CA ASN A 119 -25.95 -7.59 -15.55
C ASN A 119 -25.60 -6.87 -16.85
N TYR A 120 -25.99 -7.45 -17.99
CA TYR A 120 -25.63 -6.96 -19.31
C TYR A 120 -26.84 -6.47 -20.08
N LYS A 121 -26.68 -5.34 -20.70
CA LYS A 121 -27.55 -4.76 -21.70
C LYS A 121 -26.68 -4.10 -22.76
N ASN A 122 -27.07 -4.14 -24.04
CA ASN A 122 -26.30 -3.43 -25.08
C ASN A 122 -26.04 -1.97 -24.66
N LYS A 123 -24.76 -1.62 -24.45
CA LYS A 123 -24.24 -0.34 -23.97
C LYS A 123 -24.52 -0.06 -22.50
N SER A 124 -24.58 -1.09 -21.68
CA SER A 124 -24.60 -0.99 -20.23
C SER A 124 -24.20 -2.36 -19.64
N PHE A 125 -23.06 -2.44 -18.98
CA PHE A 125 -22.52 -3.69 -18.49
C PHE A 125 -21.70 -3.49 -17.21
N ASP A 126 -22.06 -4.22 -16.16
CA ASP A 126 -21.21 -4.35 -14.99
C ASP A 126 -21.31 -5.74 -14.36
N VAL A 127 -20.36 -6.10 -13.52
CA VAL A 127 -20.23 -7.42 -12.89
C VAL A 127 -19.89 -7.31 -11.42
N ALA A 128 -20.27 -8.32 -10.65
CA ALA A 128 -19.85 -8.51 -9.27
C ALA A 128 -19.13 -9.85 -9.09
N ALA A 129 -17.97 -9.85 -8.49
CA ALA A 129 -17.35 -11.07 -7.95
C ALA A 129 -18.11 -11.47 -6.68
N ILE A 130 -18.57 -12.73 -6.62
CA ILE A 130 -19.46 -13.20 -5.57
C ILE A 130 -18.66 -13.90 -4.49
N LEU A 131 -18.83 -13.46 -3.25
CA LEU A 131 -18.23 -14.08 -2.08
C LEU A 131 -18.92 -15.43 -1.77
N PRO A 132 -18.15 -16.47 -1.44
CA PRO A 132 -18.73 -17.70 -0.95
C PRO A 132 -19.42 -17.46 0.41
N THR A 133 -20.47 -18.24 0.69
CA THR A 133 -21.28 -18.11 1.90
C THR A 133 -20.45 -18.14 3.20
N ARG A 134 -19.33 -18.87 3.19
CA ARG A 134 -18.40 -18.89 4.34
C ARG A 134 -17.75 -17.52 4.61
N ALA A 135 -17.58 -16.71 3.59
CA ALA A 135 -16.99 -15.37 3.68
C ALA A 135 -18.03 -14.26 3.95
N LEU A 136 -19.30 -14.58 4.03
CA LEU A 136 -20.35 -13.62 4.38
C LEU A 136 -20.37 -13.42 5.90
N LEU A 137 -20.52 -12.15 6.31
CA LEU A 137 -20.64 -11.76 7.71
C LEU A 137 -21.92 -10.95 7.94
N SER A 138 -22.01 -10.28 9.07
CA SER A 138 -23.26 -9.63 9.51
C SER A 138 -23.27 -8.12 9.29
N GLU A 139 -22.14 -7.46 9.07
CA GLU A 139 -22.04 -5.99 9.06
C GLU A 139 -21.34 -5.45 7.82
N TYR A 140 -21.95 -4.44 7.20
CA TYR A 140 -21.51 -3.85 5.93
C TYR A 140 -21.73 -2.34 5.92
N ARG A 141 -20.98 -1.67 5.05
CA ARG A 141 -21.27 -0.29 4.60
C ARG A 141 -21.53 -0.29 3.11
N ILE A 142 -22.59 0.40 2.72
CA ILE A 142 -22.97 0.52 1.32
C ILE A 142 -21.99 1.41 0.58
N GLN A 143 -21.60 0.97 -0.61
CA GLN A 143 -20.83 1.73 -1.56
C GLN A 143 -21.66 1.91 -2.83
N CYS A 144 -21.99 3.16 -3.16
CA CYS A 144 -22.65 3.56 -4.40
C CYS A 144 -21.87 4.71 -5.02
N TYR A 145 -22.37 5.25 -6.12
CA TYR A 145 -21.89 6.50 -6.66
C TYR A 145 -22.98 7.57 -6.64
N THR A 146 -22.56 8.84 -6.63
CA THR A 146 -23.49 9.96 -6.61
C THR A 146 -24.35 9.98 -7.89
N PRO A 147 -25.69 9.81 -7.81
CA PRO A 147 -26.55 9.83 -8.98
C PRO A 147 -26.52 11.17 -9.69
N PHE A 148 -26.46 11.15 -11.01
CA PHE A 148 -26.44 12.36 -11.84
C PHE A 148 -27.87 12.84 -12.16
N ASP A 149 -28.06 14.16 -12.31
CA ASP A 149 -29.35 14.77 -12.64
C ASP A 149 -29.70 14.59 -14.12
N HIS A 150 -30.76 13.82 -14.39
CA HIS A 150 -31.32 13.71 -15.74
C HIS A 150 -32.83 13.40 -15.68
N GLU A 151 -33.63 14.23 -16.32
CA GLU A 151 -35.06 14.32 -16.15
C GLU A 151 -35.88 13.04 -16.46
N ASP A 152 -35.31 12.06 -17.21
CA ASP A 152 -36.13 10.99 -17.79
C ASP A 152 -35.73 9.55 -17.38
N LYS A 153 -34.77 9.31 -16.46
CA LYS A 153 -34.27 7.98 -16.21
C LYS A 153 -34.17 7.58 -14.74
N TYR A 154 -34.20 6.28 -14.51
CA TYR A 154 -33.97 5.68 -13.20
C TYR A 154 -32.46 5.80 -12.87
N GLN A 155 -32.09 6.65 -11.92
CA GLN A 155 -30.69 7.02 -11.67
C GLN A 155 -30.22 6.68 -10.26
N GLY A 156 -31.14 6.30 -9.39
CA GLY A 156 -30.90 6.21 -7.97
C GLY A 156 -29.84 5.22 -7.55
N SER A 157 -29.23 5.52 -6.43
CA SER A 157 -28.45 4.54 -5.68
C SER A 157 -29.38 3.48 -5.14
N HIS A 158 -28.91 2.24 -5.07
CA HIS A 158 -29.68 1.12 -4.56
C HIS A 158 -28.77 0.05 -3.94
N PHE A 159 -29.37 -0.76 -3.09
CA PHE A 159 -28.74 -1.95 -2.57
C PHE A 159 -29.75 -3.04 -2.26
N ALA A 160 -29.30 -4.27 -2.21
CA ALA A 160 -30.08 -5.44 -1.90
C ALA A 160 -29.38 -6.27 -0.82
N VAL A 161 -30.13 -6.69 0.18
CA VAL A 161 -29.66 -7.57 1.25
C VAL A 161 -30.28 -8.94 1.05
N VAL A 162 -29.45 -9.96 0.91
CA VAL A 162 -29.86 -11.36 0.81
C VAL A 162 -29.62 -12.06 2.14
N ALA A 163 -30.63 -12.66 2.71
CA ALA A 163 -30.49 -13.50 3.90
C ALA A 163 -29.82 -14.84 3.52
N ALA A 164 -28.59 -15.05 3.96
CA ALA A 164 -27.89 -16.32 3.78
C ALA A 164 -28.20 -17.33 4.89
N ASP A 165 -28.69 -16.86 6.02
CA ASP A 165 -29.20 -17.66 7.15
C ASP A 165 -30.73 -17.59 7.24
N ASP A 166 -31.29 -18.41 8.13
CA ASP A 166 -32.71 -18.34 8.49
C ASP A 166 -32.94 -17.37 9.65
N ASN A 167 -34.15 -16.75 9.65
CA ASN A 167 -34.59 -15.84 10.69
C ASN A 167 -33.69 -14.61 10.87
N VAL A 168 -33.29 -13.98 9.77
CA VAL A 168 -32.43 -12.80 9.76
C VAL A 168 -33.26 -11.54 9.95
N VAL A 169 -32.87 -10.69 10.89
CA VAL A 169 -33.39 -9.32 11.02
C VAL A 169 -32.26 -8.36 10.75
N VAL A 170 -32.46 -7.40 9.87
CA VAL A 170 -31.43 -6.44 9.47
C VAL A 170 -31.84 -5.02 9.89
N ASP A 171 -30.94 -4.34 10.58
CA ASP A 171 -31.03 -2.91 10.86
C ASP A 171 -30.22 -2.15 9.80
N ILE A 172 -30.84 -1.11 9.21
CA ILE A 172 -30.25 -0.30 8.15
C ILE A 172 -30.33 1.17 8.57
N ILE A 173 -29.17 1.81 8.76
CA ILE A 173 -29.10 3.25 9.07
C ILE A 173 -28.79 4.00 7.79
N LEU A 174 -29.72 4.80 7.31
CA LEU A 174 -29.68 5.43 6.00
C LEU A 174 -28.80 6.68 5.97
N THR A 175 -28.00 6.84 4.93
CA THR A 175 -27.28 8.11 4.61
C THR A 175 -28.01 8.94 3.54
N ALA A 176 -29.05 8.40 2.91
CA ALA A 176 -29.85 9.09 1.91
C ALA A 176 -31.33 8.72 2.07
N ALA A 177 -32.23 9.57 1.54
CA ALA A 177 -33.65 9.30 1.61
C ALA A 177 -34.06 8.24 0.59
N THR A 178 -34.90 7.27 1.02
CA THR A 178 -35.48 6.23 0.15
C THR A 178 -36.59 6.76 -0.73
N ASN A 179 -36.98 6.01 -1.74
CA ASN A 179 -38.15 6.33 -2.58
C ASN A 179 -39.47 6.20 -1.83
N THR A 180 -39.55 5.34 -0.83
CA THR A 180 -40.70 5.15 0.03
C THR A 180 -40.90 6.28 1.05
N GLY A 181 -39.93 7.20 1.17
CA GLY A 181 -40.07 8.44 1.96
C GLY A 181 -39.31 8.46 3.30
N LYS A 182 -38.56 7.43 3.65
CA LYS A 182 -37.64 7.46 4.79
C LYS A 182 -36.51 8.44 4.51
N GLN A 183 -35.98 9.08 5.55
CA GLN A 183 -34.98 10.13 5.43
C GLN A 183 -33.58 9.61 5.78
N ALA A 184 -32.54 10.37 5.41
CA ALA A 184 -31.19 10.15 5.93
C ALA A 184 -31.20 10.24 7.47
N GLY A 185 -30.52 9.31 8.14
CA GLY A 185 -30.52 9.14 9.59
C GLY A 185 -31.62 8.23 10.13
N ASP A 186 -32.66 7.91 9.34
CA ASP A 186 -33.65 6.93 9.75
C ASP A 186 -33.08 5.51 9.78
N THR A 187 -33.57 4.71 10.71
CA THR A 187 -33.26 3.28 10.78
C THR A 187 -34.44 2.47 10.21
N ILE A 188 -34.14 1.61 9.24
CA ILE A 188 -35.07 0.56 8.81
C ILE A 188 -34.71 -0.70 9.59
N THR A 189 -35.69 -1.30 10.28
CA THR A 189 -35.57 -2.67 10.78
C THR A 189 -36.44 -3.55 9.89
N THR A 190 -35.85 -4.55 9.24
CA THR A 190 -36.62 -5.43 8.35
C THR A 190 -37.55 -6.34 9.14
N ASP A 191 -38.60 -6.85 8.47
CA ASP A 191 -39.24 -8.06 8.93
C ASP A 191 -38.22 -9.22 9.00
N VAL A 192 -38.60 -10.29 9.70
CA VAL A 192 -37.77 -11.50 9.75
C VAL A 192 -37.64 -12.10 8.35
N LEU A 193 -36.41 -12.07 7.81
CA LEU A 193 -36.10 -12.64 6.51
C LEU A 193 -35.79 -14.13 6.65
N LYS A 194 -36.31 -14.92 5.74
CA LYS A 194 -35.97 -16.34 5.59
C LYS A 194 -34.79 -16.45 4.62
N ARG A 195 -34.05 -17.53 4.72
CA ARG A 195 -32.93 -17.83 3.81
C ARG A 195 -33.35 -17.72 2.35
N GLY A 196 -32.56 -16.98 1.55
CA GLY A 196 -32.82 -16.70 0.15
C GLY A 196 -33.83 -15.57 -0.10
N GLN A 197 -34.38 -14.94 0.94
CA GLN A 197 -35.14 -13.70 0.75
C GLN A 197 -34.21 -12.52 0.55
N VAL A 198 -34.67 -11.59 -0.30
CA VAL A 198 -33.99 -10.34 -0.62
C VAL A 198 -34.81 -9.17 -0.10
N TYR A 199 -34.13 -8.20 0.50
CA TYR A 199 -34.71 -6.91 0.87
C TYR A 199 -34.02 -5.82 0.05
N TYR A 200 -34.77 -5.11 -0.80
CA TYR A 200 -34.23 -4.14 -1.75
C TYR A 200 -34.58 -2.71 -1.35
N VAL A 201 -33.62 -1.80 -1.40
CA VAL A 201 -33.75 -0.39 -1.04
C VAL A 201 -33.24 0.49 -2.18
N TRP A 202 -33.99 1.54 -2.51
CA TRP A 202 -33.69 2.43 -3.62
C TRP A 202 -34.01 3.89 -3.28
N THR A 203 -33.17 4.85 -3.76
CA THR A 203 -33.41 6.30 -3.56
C THR A 203 -34.49 6.89 -4.48
N GLY A 204 -34.97 6.10 -5.43
CA GLY A 204 -35.87 6.60 -6.47
C GLY A 204 -35.11 7.39 -7.55
N LYS A 205 -35.85 8.23 -8.25
CA LYS A 205 -35.34 9.10 -9.30
C LYS A 205 -34.72 10.39 -8.76
N LYS A 206 -34.00 10.32 -7.65
CA LYS A 206 -33.32 11.46 -7.04
C LYS A 206 -31.88 11.53 -7.53
N SER A 207 -31.30 12.71 -7.48
CA SER A 207 -29.94 12.99 -7.95
C SER A 207 -29.09 13.73 -6.90
N GLY A 208 -27.80 13.79 -7.16
CA GLY A 208 -26.83 14.45 -6.30
C GLY A 208 -26.46 13.66 -5.06
N LEU A 209 -25.56 14.20 -4.27
CA LEU A 209 -25.01 13.55 -3.09
C LEU A 209 -26.08 13.16 -2.04
N SER A 210 -27.15 13.91 -1.95
CA SER A 210 -28.27 13.57 -1.05
C SER A 210 -29.04 12.30 -1.44
N ALA A 211 -28.81 11.78 -2.65
CA ALA A 211 -29.36 10.54 -3.17
C ALA A 211 -28.32 9.42 -3.29
N ASP A 212 -27.17 9.57 -2.70
CA ASP A 212 -26.11 8.59 -2.65
C ASP A 212 -26.16 7.81 -1.32
N PHE A 213 -26.36 6.50 -1.37
CA PHE A 213 -26.41 5.63 -0.19
C PHE A 213 -25.04 5.30 0.39
N THR A 214 -23.96 5.80 -0.20
CA THR A 214 -22.61 5.55 0.34
C THR A 214 -22.56 5.88 1.83
N GLY A 215 -21.95 4.96 2.61
CA GLY A 215 -21.85 5.05 4.07
C GLY A 215 -23.09 4.49 4.82
N THR A 216 -24.20 4.16 4.15
CA THR A 216 -25.34 3.50 4.79
C THR A 216 -24.89 2.22 5.49
N GLU A 217 -25.26 2.10 6.75
CA GLU A 217 -24.95 0.96 7.60
C GLU A 217 -25.99 -0.15 7.42
N VAL A 218 -25.52 -1.38 7.24
CA VAL A 218 -26.36 -2.57 7.14
C VAL A 218 -25.84 -3.61 8.10
N LYS A 219 -26.66 -4.00 9.09
CA LYS A 219 -26.26 -4.91 10.14
C LYS A 219 -27.34 -5.96 10.43
N ALA A 220 -27.00 -7.22 10.20
CA ALA A 220 -27.82 -8.32 10.63
C ALA A 220 -27.65 -8.56 12.13
N ARG A 221 -28.77 -8.75 12.84
CA ARG A 221 -28.75 -9.07 14.27
C ARG A 221 -28.23 -10.49 14.51
N ASP A 222 -27.76 -10.74 15.73
CA ASP A 222 -27.28 -12.03 16.20
C ASP A 222 -26.15 -12.62 15.34
N GLY A 223 -25.39 -11.72 14.67
CA GLY A 223 -24.29 -12.10 13.81
C GLY A 223 -24.68 -12.97 12.62
N LYS A 224 -25.94 -12.96 12.20
CA LYS A 224 -26.45 -13.73 11.07
C LYS A 224 -25.82 -13.28 9.76
N LYS A 225 -25.58 -14.24 8.87
CA LYS A 225 -24.93 -13.98 7.59
C LYS A 225 -25.90 -13.36 6.57
N ILE A 226 -25.42 -12.32 5.90
CA ILE A 226 -26.09 -11.68 4.80
C ILE A 226 -25.12 -11.46 3.63
N ALA A 227 -25.64 -11.53 2.40
CA ALA A 227 -24.90 -10.99 1.25
C ALA A 227 -25.52 -9.63 0.88
N VAL A 228 -24.67 -8.64 0.67
CA VAL A 228 -25.11 -7.28 0.35
C VAL A 228 -24.59 -6.88 -1.02
N PHE A 229 -25.48 -6.46 -1.89
CA PHE A 229 -25.19 -5.97 -3.24
C PHE A 229 -25.53 -4.50 -3.32
N ASN A 230 -24.69 -3.70 -3.97
CA ASN A 230 -24.86 -2.27 -4.05
C ASN A 230 -24.49 -1.70 -5.41
N GLY A 231 -24.84 -0.46 -5.65
CA GLY A 231 -24.53 0.27 -6.86
C GLY A 231 -25.57 1.32 -7.24
N ASN A 232 -25.58 1.63 -8.51
CA ASN A 232 -26.50 2.60 -9.11
C ASN A 232 -27.21 1.98 -10.30
N SER A 233 -28.51 2.18 -10.38
CA SER A 233 -29.24 1.70 -11.56
C SER A 233 -28.83 2.41 -12.85
N HIS A 234 -28.28 3.62 -12.74
CA HIS A 234 -27.71 4.37 -13.85
C HIS A 234 -26.95 5.60 -13.35
N THR A 235 -25.68 5.75 -13.63
CA THR A 235 -24.90 6.91 -13.19
C THR A 235 -23.82 7.30 -14.19
N ASN A 236 -23.28 8.52 -14.03
CA ASN A 236 -22.12 9.01 -14.75
C ASN A 236 -20.94 9.13 -13.78
N ILE A 237 -19.75 8.77 -14.21
CA ILE A 237 -18.56 8.94 -13.40
C ILE A 237 -17.54 9.73 -14.23
N PRO A 238 -17.21 10.97 -13.84
CA PRO A 238 -17.85 11.76 -12.78
C PRO A 238 -19.12 12.51 -13.19
N THR A 239 -19.21 13.14 -14.34
CA THR A 239 -20.36 14.01 -14.68
C THR A 239 -20.54 14.26 -16.16
N VAL A 240 -20.06 13.39 -17.02
CA VAL A 240 -20.16 13.52 -18.48
C VAL A 240 -21.25 12.62 -19.08
N ARG A 241 -21.56 12.72 -20.35
CA ARG A 241 -22.78 12.24 -20.97
C ARG A 241 -22.97 10.73 -21.07
N ASP A 242 -21.92 9.95 -21.03
CA ASP A 242 -22.02 8.49 -21.13
C ASP A 242 -22.21 7.92 -19.73
N ARG A 243 -23.08 6.93 -19.62
CA ARG A 243 -23.63 6.45 -18.34
C ARG A 243 -23.74 4.97 -18.38
N ASP A 244 -23.54 4.36 -17.22
CA ASP A 244 -23.81 2.96 -17.02
C ASP A 244 -24.49 2.70 -15.68
N HIS A 245 -24.98 1.50 -15.47
CA HIS A 245 -25.26 1.02 -14.14
C HIS A 245 -23.94 0.60 -13.48
N VAL A 246 -23.93 0.62 -12.17
CA VAL A 246 -22.83 0.10 -11.35
C VAL A 246 -23.39 -0.98 -10.46
N TYR A 247 -22.71 -2.12 -10.40
CA TYR A 247 -23.14 -3.28 -9.66
C TYR A 247 -21.97 -4.01 -9.04
N SER A 248 -21.95 -4.13 -7.72
CA SER A 248 -20.90 -4.86 -6.98
C SER A 248 -21.49 -5.57 -5.76
N GLN A 249 -20.77 -6.56 -5.23
CA GLN A 249 -21.04 -7.11 -3.91
C GLN A 249 -20.21 -6.37 -2.88
N ALA A 250 -20.86 -5.84 -1.85
CA ALA A 250 -20.18 -5.17 -0.74
C ALA A 250 -19.35 -6.18 0.08
N MET A 251 -18.18 -5.73 0.51
CA MET A 251 -17.33 -6.49 1.42
C MET A 251 -17.73 -6.22 2.87
N PRO A 252 -17.84 -7.25 3.74
CA PRO A 252 -17.98 -7.05 5.17
C PRO A 252 -16.94 -6.09 5.73
N ILE A 253 -17.30 -5.28 6.72
CA ILE A 253 -16.36 -4.33 7.33
C ILE A 253 -15.12 -5.00 7.94
N ASN A 254 -15.23 -6.25 8.35
CA ASN A 254 -14.14 -7.08 8.87
C ASN A 254 -13.00 -7.33 7.85
N TYR A 255 -13.27 -7.16 6.57
CA TYR A 255 -12.28 -7.34 5.50
C TYR A 255 -11.65 -6.01 5.06
N TRP A 256 -12.03 -4.90 5.68
CA TRP A 256 -11.43 -3.62 5.39
C TRP A 256 -9.99 -3.57 5.90
N GLY A 257 -9.10 -2.94 5.16
CA GLY A 257 -7.67 -2.89 5.46
C GLY A 257 -7.13 -1.48 5.59
N ARG A 258 -5.82 -1.38 5.75
CA ARG A 258 -5.13 -0.10 5.94
C ARG A 258 -4.16 0.26 4.83
N ARG A 259 -3.77 -0.70 4.00
CA ARG A 259 -2.76 -0.52 2.96
C ARG A 259 -3.30 -0.99 1.63
N PHE A 260 -3.18 -0.15 0.61
CA PHE A 260 -3.71 -0.44 -0.71
C PHE A 260 -2.72 0.01 -1.77
N ALA A 261 -2.64 -0.76 -2.84
CA ALA A 261 -1.94 -0.38 -4.06
C ALA A 261 -2.97 -0.18 -5.17
N ILE A 262 -2.98 0.98 -5.78
CA ILE A 262 -3.87 1.30 -6.89
C ILE A 262 -3.07 1.46 -8.18
N THR A 263 -3.66 1.00 -9.28
CA THR A 263 -3.10 1.13 -10.63
C THR A 263 -4.19 1.60 -11.58
N SER A 264 -3.88 2.57 -12.44
CA SER A 264 -4.83 3.07 -13.43
C SER A 264 -5.19 1.99 -14.45
N SER A 265 -6.41 2.06 -14.95
CA SER A 265 -6.87 1.19 -16.03
C SER A 265 -6.26 1.59 -17.37
N LEU A 266 -6.07 0.60 -18.24
CA LEU A 266 -5.74 0.75 -19.66
C LEU A 266 -7.02 0.64 -20.48
N THR A 267 -7.06 1.31 -21.64
CA THR A 267 -8.17 1.20 -22.59
C THR A 267 -7.67 1.13 -24.00
N THR A 268 -8.56 0.92 -24.93
CA THR A 268 -8.34 0.98 -26.38
C THR A 268 -9.13 2.14 -27.00
N ILE A 269 -8.73 2.56 -28.20
CA ILE A 269 -9.46 3.55 -29.01
C ILE A 269 -9.85 2.90 -30.32
N GLU A 270 -11.12 2.99 -30.70
CA GLU A 270 -11.64 2.39 -31.91
C GLU A 270 -10.83 2.74 -33.17
N GLY A 271 -10.32 1.70 -33.84
CA GLY A 271 -9.53 1.82 -35.06
C GLY A 271 -8.12 2.37 -34.87
N GLN A 272 -7.59 2.39 -33.64
CA GLN A 272 -6.21 2.67 -33.32
C GLN A 272 -5.53 1.45 -32.72
N ALA A 273 -4.24 1.30 -33.02
CA ALA A 273 -3.43 0.24 -32.42
C ALA A 273 -2.79 0.77 -31.11
N GLY A 274 -2.77 -0.07 -30.07
CA GLY A 274 -2.14 0.24 -28.80
C GLY A 274 -3.14 0.42 -27.65
N TYR A 275 -2.58 0.66 -26.46
CA TYR A 275 -3.33 0.86 -25.22
C TYR A 275 -3.07 2.26 -24.70
N TRP A 276 -4.07 2.81 -24.00
CA TRP A 276 -4.06 4.19 -23.52
C TRP A 276 -4.32 4.20 -22.03
N GLU A 277 -3.64 5.08 -21.31
CA GLU A 277 -3.87 5.32 -19.89
C GLU A 277 -5.21 6.04 -19.68
N ARG A 278 -5.96 5.59 -18.67
CA ARG A 278 -7.18 6.27 -18.23
C ARG A 278 -6.94 7.11 -16.99
N ILE A 279 -7.88 8.01 -16.75
CA ILE A 279 -8.07 8.60 -15.42
C ILE A 279 -9.16 7.81 -14.74
N ASP A 280 -8.82 7.27 -13.59
CA ASP A 280 -9.76 6.59 -12.72
C ASP A 280 -10.02 7.43 -11.47
N LYS A 281 -11.13 7.18 -10.82
CA LYS A 281 -11.51 7.84 -9.58
C LYS A 281 -11.39 6.84 -8.43
N ILE A 282 -10.84 7.30 -7.32
CA ILE A 282 -10.78 6.53 -6.08
C ILE A 282 -11.76 7.11 -5.07
N ARG A 283 -12.52 6.24 -4.42
CA ARG A 283 -13.31 6.56 -3.24
C ARG A 283 -12.81 5.74 -2.06
N VAL A 284 -12.46 6.43 -0.98
CA VAL A 284 -12.04 5.83 0.29
C VAL A 284 -13.18 6.00 1.28
N LEU A 285 -13.63 4.91 1.91
CA LEU A 285 -14.63 4.92 2.98
C LEU A 285 -13.95 4.63 4.32
N ALA A 286 -14.28 5.40 5.34
CA ALA A 286 -13.79 5.22 6.71
C ALA A 286 -14.91 4.80 7.66
N LEU A 287 -14.59 3.98 8.65
CA LEU A 287 -15.49 3.59 9.74
C LEU A 287 -15.35 4.50 10.95
N VAL A 288 -14.19 5.11 11.13
CA VAL A 288 -13.82 5.86 12.34
C VAL A 288 -13.52 7.30 11.97
N ASP A 289 -14.06 8.23 12.76
CA ASP A 289 -13.74 9.65 12.63
C ASP A 289 -12.26 9.92 12.86
N SER A 290 -11.76 11.01 12.31
CA SER A 290 -10.34 11.41 12.36
C SER A 290 -9.38 10.41 11.70
N THR A 291 -9.88 9.45 10.93
CA THR A 291 -9.04 8.57 10.11
C THR A 291 -8.21 9.39 9.12
N VAL A 292 -6.89 9.18 9.14
CA VAL A 292 -5.93 9.82 8.23
C VAL A 292 -5.76 8.98 6.99
N VAL A 293 -5.83 9.61 5.81
CA VAL A 293 -5.52 8.99 4.51
C VAL A 293 -4.23 9.57 3.98
N LYS A 294 -3.28 8.72 3.67
CA LYS A 294 -2.02 9.08 3.02
C LYS A 294 -1.97 8.50 1.61
N LEU A 295 -1.39 9.26 0.69
CA LEU A 295 -1.05 8.82 -0.66
C LEU A 295 0.45 9.02 -0.84
N ASP A 296 1.17 7.96 -1.14
CA ASP A 296 2.64 7.96 -1.32
C ASP A 296 3.40 8.59 -0.14
N GLY A 297 2.90 8.38 1.08
CA GLY A 297 3.44 8.93 2.33
C GLY A 297 2.90 10.30 2.73
N ASP A 298 2.31 11.06 1.81
CA ASP A 298 1.75 12.39 2.09
C ASP A 298 0.31 12.31 2.59
N THR A 299 -0.03 13.02 3.66
CA THR A 299 -1.41 13.12 4.13
C THR A 299 -2.24 13.92 3.11
N ILE A 300 -3.24 13.27 2.54
CA ILE A 300 -4.14 13.89 1.54
C ILE A 300 -5.52 14.24 2.12
N HIS A 301 -5.95 13.52 3.16
CA HIS A 301 -7.23 13.74 3.83
C HIS A 301 -7.21 13.30 5.29
N VAL A 302 -8.04 13.93 6.10
CA VAL A 302 -8.38 13.52 7.48
C VAL A 302 -9.88 13.64 7.62
N PHE A 303 -10.54 12.53 7.91
CA PHE A 303 -12.00 12.49 8.03
C PHE A 303 -12.50 13.32 9.21
N SER A 304 -13.61 14.03 9.00
CA SER A 304 -14.34 14.75 10.04
C SER A 304 -15.84 14.56 9.82
N PHE A 305 -16.43 13.57 10.49
CA PHE A 305 -17.79 13.14 10.24
C PHE A 305 -18.84 14.18 10.67
N GLU A 306 -18.55 14.97 11.71
CA GLU A 306 -19.49 16.00 12.18
C GLU A 306 -19.29 17.34 11.50
N ASP A 307 -18.02 17.80 11.43
CA ASP A 307 -17.67 19.18 11.02
C ASP A 307 -17.11 19.24 9.58
N GLY A 308 -16.92 18.11 8.93
CA GLY A 308 -16.37 18.00 7.58
C GLY A 308 -17.36 18.42 6.48
N ASN A 309 -16.94 18.23 5.24
CA ASN A 309 -17.76 18.47 4.06
C ASN A 309 -18.89 17.42 3.96
N ASP A 310 -19.77 17.55 2.95
CA ASP A 310 -20.92 16.65 2.78
C ASP A 310 -20.50 15.19 2.44
N GLU A 311 -19.30 14.98 1.92
CA GLU A 311 -18.74 13.67 1.66
C GLU A 311 -18.22 13.02 2.95
N ASP A 312 -17.50 13.78 3.80
CA ASP A 312 -17.07 13.33 5.12
C ASP A 312 -18.26 12.88 5.98
N LYS A 313 -19.40 13.62 5.93
CA LYS A 313 -20.64 13.25 6.62
C LYS A 313 -21.28 11.96 6.11
N LYS A 314 -20.86 11.48 4.95
CA LYS A 314 -21.20 10.19 4.37
C LYS A 314 -20.04 9.18 4.46
N HIS A 315 -19.03 9.52 5.25
CA HIS A 315 -17.90 8.69 5.58
C HIS A 315 -17.00 8.32 4.37
N PHE A 316 -16.96 9.16 3.31
CA PHE A 316 -16.06 8.91 2.18
C PHE A 316 -15.30 10.17 1.72
N PHE A 317 -14.21 9.93 1.03
CA PHE A 317 -13.36 10.92 0.37
C PHE A 317 -13.02 10.45 -1.04
N GLU A 318 -12.95 11.37 -2.00
CA GLU A 318 -12.67 11.06 -3.40
C GLU A 318 -11.47 11.83 -3.96
N PHE A 319 -10.76 11.17 -4.88
CA PHE A 319 -9.75 11.81 -5.72
C PHE A 319 -9.62 11.10 -7.07
N ASP A 320 -9.01 11.78 -8.04
CA ASP A 320 -8.72 11.25 -9.37
C ASP A 320 -7.23 10.95 -9.51
N PHE A 321 -6.87 9.91 -10.26
CA PHE A 321 -5.48 9.62 -10.59
C PHE A 321 -5.32 9.05 -12.00
N GLY A 322 -4.13 9.16 -12.56
CA GLY A 322 -3.77 8.66 -13.89
C GLY A 322 -2.56 9.38 -14.46
N ALA A 323 -2.01 8.91 -15.57
CA ALA A 323 -0.83 9.52 -16.18
C ALA A 323 -1.10 10.89 -16.81
N LYS A 324 -0.13 11.80 -16.64
CA LYS A 324 -0.21 13.18 -17.10
C LYS A 324 0.35 13.36 -18.51
N ASP A 325 0.06 12.54 -19.45
CA ASP A 325 0.46 12.82 -20.82
C ASP A 325 -0.43 13.92 -21.42
N ASP A 326 0.11 15.14 -21.45
CA ASP A 326 -0.48 16.32 -22.09
C ASP A 326 -1.74 16.97 -21.45
N MET A 327 -1.81 16.93 -20.10
CA MET A 327 -2.92 17.44 -19.27
C MET A 327 -3.07 18.98 -19.19
N THR A 328 -2.74 19.72 -20.23
CA THR A 328 -2.88 21.18 -20.21
C THR A 328 -4.34 21.68 -20.10
N ASN A 329 -5.32 20.80 -20.25
CA ASN A 329 -6.74 21.14 -20.24
C ASN A 329 -7.61 20.21 -19.37
N TYR A 330 -7.04 19.51 -18.38
CA TYR A 330 -7.85 18.75 -17.43
C TYR A 330 -8.70 19.74 -16.63
N ALA A 331 -10.00 19.72 -16.89
CA ALA A 331 -10.95 20.54 -16.15
C ALA A 331 -11.42 19.87 -14.86
N GLY A 332 -11.24 18.54 -14.72
CA GLY A 332 -11.77 17.77 -13.61
C GLY A 332 -13.27 17.97 -13.43
N ASP A 333 -13.82 17.47 -12.37
CA ASP A 333 -15.15 17.88 -11.90
C ASP A 333 -15.10 19.21 -11.11
N GLY A 334 -13.92 19.79 -10.96
CA GLY A 334 -13.65 21.03 -10.23
C GLY A 334 -13.74 20.90 -8.70
N LYS A 335 -14.01 19.70 -8.20
CA LYS A 335 -14.19 19.42 -6.76
C LYS A 335 -13.06 18.58 -6.18
N HIS A 336 -12.59 17.57 -6.91
CA HIS A 336 -11.64 16.60 -6.42
C HIS A 336 -10.22 16.86 -6.87
N LYS A 337 -9.24 16.54 -6.03
CA LYS A 337 -7.83 16.60 -6.38
C LYS A 337 -7.48 15.50 -7.37
N TRP A 338 -6.56 15.82 -8.25
CA TRP A 338 -5.97 14.88 -9.16
C TRP A 338 -4.49 14.62 -8.81
N TYR A 339 -4.10 13.36 -8.90
CA TYR A 339 -2.73 12.90 -8.64
C TYR A 339 -2.14 12.26 -9.89
N ASP A 340 -0.92 12.68 -10.25
CA ASP A 340 -0.22 12.26 -11.44
C ASP A 340 0.52 10.94 -11.19
N GLY A 341 0.21 9.93 -11.96
CA GLY A 341 0.87 8.64 -11.93
C GLY A 341 -0.06 7.48 -12.30
N VAL A 342 0.51 6.42 -12.83
CA VAL A 342 -0.22 5.21 -13.20
C VAL A 342 -0.38 4.23 -12.03
N SER A 343 0.28 4.51 -10.92
CA SER A 343 0.18 3.71 -9.70
C SER A 343 0.45 4.56 -8.48
N HIS A 344 -0.19 4.24 -7.36
CA HIS A 344 0.02 4.90 -6.07
C HIS A 344 -0.16 3.93 -4.91
N TYR A 345 0.38 4.30 -3.77
CA TYR A 345 0.25 3.57 -2.51
C TYR A 345 -0.58 4.38 -1.51
N ILE A 346 -1.64 3.74 -1.00
CA ILE A 346 -2.54 4.35 0.00
C ILE A 346 -2.30 3.69 1.35
N GLU A 347 -2.15 4.52 2.38
CA GLU A 347 -2.15 4.09 3.78
C GLU A 347 -3.22 4.84 4.57
N THR A 348 -3.87 4.14 5.51
CA THR A 348 -4.87 4.73 6.39
C THR A 348 -4.59 4.39 7.84
N SER A 349 -4.87 5.33 8.75
CA SER A 349 -4.63 5.11 10.20
C SER A 349 -5.61 4.11 10.82
N CYS A 350 -6.80 3.94 10.25
CA CYS A 350 -7.80 2.93 10.63
C CYS A 350 -8.24 2.13 9.41
N PRO A 351 -8.83 0.93 9.58
CA PRO A 351 -9.32 0.16 8.45
C PRO A 351 -10.32 0.95 7.59
N CYS A 352 -10.10 0.92 6.29
CA CYS A 352 -10.91 1.59 5.27
C CYS A 352 -11.30 0.63 4.16
N ALA A 353 -12.33 1.01 3.39
CA ALA A 353 -12.59 0.44 2.08
C ALA A 353 -12.09 1.37 0.98
N VAL A 354 -11.53 0.82 -0.06
CA VAL A 354 -11.09 1.57 -1.24
C VAL A 354 -11.77 1.01 -2.49
N HIS A 355 -12.39 1.89 -3.25
CA HIS A 355 -13.05 1.55 -4.51
C HIS A 355 -12.44 2.36 -5.65
N LEU A 356 -12.16 1.67 -6.74
CA LEU A 356 -11.75 2.26 -7.99
C LEU A 356 -12.97 2.33 -8.91
N PHE A 357 -13.27 3.53 -9.39
CA PHE A 357 -14.28 3.76 -10.40
C PHE A 357 -13.62 4.07 -11.73
N MET A 358 -13.89 3.23 -12.72
CA MET A 358 -13.58 3.55 -14.11
C MET A 358 -14.51 4.65 -14.58
N THR A 359 -13.94 5.67 -15.20
CA THR A 359 -14.69 6.87 -15.60
C THR A 359 -15.37 6.69 -16.96
N SER A 360 -16.33 7.55 -17.26
CA SER A 360 -16.98 7.60 -18.57
C SER A 360 -15.98 7.84 -19.70
N ASN A 361 -16.21 7.29 -20.88
CA ASN A 361 -15.31 7.34 -22.04
C ASN A 361 -14.97 8.76 -22.51
N ARG A 362 -15.80 9.74 -22.18
CA ARG A 362 -15.59 11.15 -22.53
C ARG A 362 -14.82 11.94 -21.50
N TYR A 363 -14.61 11.41 -20.34
CA TYR A 363 -13.84 12.10 -19.31
C TYR A 363 -12.38 12.29 -19.72
N ASP A 364 -11.85 11.34 -20.48
CA ASP A 364 -10.52 11.40 -21.06
C ASP A 364 -10.45 12.09 -22.43
N HIS A 365 -11.58 12.44 -23.04
CA HIS A 365 -11.68 12.92 -24.42
C HIS A 365 -10.89 14.20 -24.69
N ASP A 366 -10.87 15.14 -23.77
CA ASP A 366 -10.15 16.40 -23.94
C ASP A 366 -8.63 16.26 -24.00
N LYS A 367 -8.11 15.08 -23.60
CA LYS A 367 -6.69 14.75 -23.66
C LYS A 367 -6.24 14.26 -25.03
N ILE A 368 -7.13 13.63 -25.80
CA ILE A 368 -6.81 12.99 -27.07
C ILE A 368 -7.18 13.91 -28.25
N LYS A 369 -6.89 15.20 -28.16
CA LYS A 369 -7.24 16.22 -29.16
C LYS A 369 -6.70 15.98 -30.57
N ASN A 370 -5.78 15.02 -30.73
CA ASN A 370 -5.18 14.71 -32.03
C ASN A 370 -5.83 13.51 -32.74
N VAL A 371 -6.89 12.93 -32.21
CA VAL A 371 -7.45 11.70 -32.72
C VAL A 371 -8.88 11.88 -33.23
N ASN A 372 -9.08 12.70 -34.25
CA ASN A 372 -10.26 12.77 -35.13
C ASN A 372 -11.60 12.39 -34.44
N ASP A 373 -11.99 13.05 -33.37
CA ASP A 373 -13.26 12.87 -32.63
C ASP A 373 -13.56 11.41 -32.17
N LYS A 374 -12.56 10.55 -32.07
CA LYS A 374 -12.70 9.19 -31.52
C LYS A 374 -12.60 9.20 -30.02
N TYR A 375 -13.43 8.38 -29.38
CA TYR A 375 -13.49 8.23 -27.94
C TYR A 375 -12.70 7.00 -27.48
N CYS A 376 -12.17 7.03 -26.25
CA CYS A 376 -11.71 5.81 -25.59
C CYS A 376 -12.88 4.83 -25.43
N ASN A 377 -12.62 3.55 -25.50
CA ASN A 377 -13.58 2.54 -25.12
C ASN A 377 -13.81 2.60 -23.59
N GLY A 378 -15.01 2.17 -23.16
CA GLY A 378 -15.37 2.05 -21.76
C GLY A 378 -16.48 2.98 -21.30
N ASP A 379 -17.03 2.68 -20.14
CA ASP A 379 -18.11 3.37 -19.46
C ASP A 379 -17.92 3.23 -17.94
N PRO A 380 -18.74 3.83 -17.06
CA PRO A 380 -18.63 3.63 -15.62
C PRO A 380 -18.66 2.17 -15.20
N SER A 381 -17.75 1.79 -14.32
CA SER A 381 -17.74 0.51 -13.62
C SER A 381 -17.01 0.64 -12.28
N GLU A 382 -17.23 -0.28 -11.36
CA GLU A 382 -16.68 -0.25 -10.00
C GLU A 382 -15.83 -1.48 -9.70
N ILE A 383 -14.69 -1.27 -9.09
CA ILE A 383 -13.83 -2.35 -8.58
C ILE A 383 -13.54 -2.10 -7.10
N TRP A 384 -13.87 -3.07 -6.25
CA TRP A 384 -13.31 -3.12 -4.91
C TRP A 384 -11.79 -3.32 -5.00
N VAL A 385 -11.02 -2.44 -4.38
CA VAL A 385 -9.57 -2.58 -4.26
C VAL A 385 -9.25 -3.40 -3.02
N ASN A 386 -8.79 -4.62 -3.21
CA ASN A 386 -8.37 -5.44 -2.09
C ASN A 386 -7.24 -4.77 -1.32
N PRO A 387 -7.31 -4.69 0.02
CA PRO A 387 -6.17 -4.31 0.82
C PRO A 387 -5.01 -5.31 0.64
N ILE A 388 -3.79 -4.84 0.76
CA ILE A 388 -2.58 -5.65 0.60
C ILE A 388 -2.54 -6.82 1.59
N GLU A 389 -3.20 -6.66 2.72
CA GLU A 389 -3.40 -7.69 3.74
C GLU A 389 -4.15 -8.94 3.22
N GLN A 390 -4.92 -8.78 2.13
CA GLN A 390 -5.72 -9.85 1.52
C GLN A 390 -5.06 -10.54 0.32
N LYS A 391 -3.75 -10.52 0.22
CA LYS A 391 -3.03 -11.23 -0.86
C LYS A 391 -3.41 -12.71 -0.91
N ILE A 392 -3.62 -13.22 -2.12
CA ILE A 392 -3.94 -14.62 -2.41
C ILE A 392 -2.81 -15.27 -3.19
N LYS A 393 -2.51 -16.55 -2.93
CA LYS A 393 -1.38 -17.28 -3.57
C LYS A 393 -1.75 -17.96 -4.86
N GLU A 394 -2.99 -18.34 -5.01
CA GLU A 394 -3.51 -19.04 -6.18
C GLU A 394 -4.92 -18.57 -6.49
N LEU A 395 -5.24 -18.42 -7.76
CA LEU A 395 -6.52 -17.95 -8.23
C LEU A 395 -6.82 -18.49 -9.62
N THR A 396 -8.07 -18.92 -9.82
CA THR A 396 -8.63 -19.20 -11.15
C THR A 396 -9.72 -18.18 -11.46
N PHE A 397 -9.60 -17.50 -12.59
CA PHE A 397 -10.52 -16.44 -12.99
C PHE A 397 -10.83 -16.50 -14.48
N GLY A 398 -11.87 -15.79 -14.91
CA GLY A 398 -12.23 -15.66 -16.31
C GLY A 398 -12.55 -14.23 -16.68
N VAL A 399 -12.65 -13.95 -17.96
CA VAL A 399 -13.09 -12.66 -18.48
C VAL A 399 -14.49 -12.75 -19.04
N PHE A 400 -15.15 -11.60 -19.15
CA PHE A 400 -16.47 -11.52 -19.77
C PHE A 400 -16.36 -10.91 -21.16
N GLU A 401 -16.54 -11.72 -22.18
CA GLU A 401 -16.68 -11.25 -23.57
C GLU A 401 -18.14 -11.01 -23.89
N THR A 402 -18.47 -9.81 -24.33
CA THR A 402 -19.79 -9.44 -24.84
C THR A 402 -19.74 -9.14 -26.33
N GLN A 403 -20.82 -8.69 -26.92
CA GLN A 403 -20.82 -8.20 -28.31
C GLN A 403 -19.89 -6.99 -28.45
N GLN A 404 -19.77 -6.15 -27.42
CA GLN A 404 -19.01 -4.89 -27.45
C GLN A 404 -17.65 -5.01 -26.74
N VAL A 405 -17.60 -5.65 -25.56
CA VAL A 405 -16.37 -5.79 -24.79
C VAL A 405 -15.52 -6.92 -25.38
N LYS A 406 -14.38 -6.56 -25.93
CA LYS A 406 -13.43 -7.48 -26.59
C LYS A 406 -12.01 -7.35 -26.03
N ASP A 407 -11.70 -6.25 -25.38
CA ASP A 407 -10.39 -5.96 -24.83
C ASP A 407 -10.42 -6.22 -23.32
N HIS A 408 -9.58 -7.15 -22.86
CA HIS A 408 -9.53 -7.57 -21.48
C HIS A 408 -8.13 -7.41 -20.91
N PHE A 409 -8.07 -7.04 -19.63
CA PHE A 409 -6.87 -6.67 -18.92
C PHE A 409 -6.86 -7.28 -17.53
N ILE A 410 -5.68 -7.41 -16.97
CA ILE A 410 -5.48 -7.72 -15.55
C ILE A 410 -4.34 -6.89 -14.98
N ASN A 411 -4.57 -6.23 -13.87
CA ASN A 411 -3.57 -5.57 -13.06
C ASN A 411 -3.19 -6.47 -11.89
N ILE A 412 -1.91 -6.71 -11.68
CA ILE A 412 -1.39 -7.61 -10.65
C ILE A 412 -0.43 -6.82 -9.78
N ILE A 413 -0.59 -6.90 -8.46
CA ILE A 413 0.27 -6.26 -7.47
C ILE A 413 0.86 -7.33 -6.56
N THR A 414 2.16 -7.28 -6.32
CA THR A 414 2.86 -8.19 -5.40
C THR A 414 4.06 -7.52 -4.77
N THR A 415 4.70 -8.15 -3.79
CA THR A 415 5.94 -7.65 -3.21
C THR A 415 7.11 -7.84 -4.17
N LYS A 416 8.11 -6.97 -4.10
CA LYS A 416 9.30 -6.98 -4.96
C LYS A 416 10.02 -8.33 -4.95
N ASP A 417 10.18 -8.93 -3.79
CA ASP A 417 10.86 -10.22 -3.63
C ASP A 417 10.04 -11.39 -4.22
N ASN A 418 8.73 -11.22 -4.35
CA ASN A 418 7.83 -12.26 -4.86
C ASN A 418 7.68 -12.27 -6.40
N VAL A 419 8.11 -11.21 -7.10
CA VAL A 419 7.95 -11.03 -8.55
C VAL A 419 8.38 -12.26 -9.36
N THR A 420 9.51 -12.86 -8.97
CA THR A 420 10.09 -14.01 -9.68
C THR A 420 9.29 -15.31 -9.52
N SER A 421 8.39 -15.38 -8.54
CA SER A 421 7.52 -16.54 -8.31
C SER A 421 6.19 -16.45 -9.06
N VAL A 422 5.79 -15.25 -9.50
CA VAL A 422 4.47 -15.04 -10.12
C VAL A 422 4.40 -15.73 -11.49
N ARG A 423 3.37 -16.55 -11.65
CA ARG A 423 3.08 -17.28 -12.90
C ARG A 423 1.67 -16.98 -13.36
N TYR A 424 1.54 -16.62 -14.62
CA TYR A 424 0.27 -16.46 -15.32
C TYR A 424 0.12 -17.58 -16.37
N ASP A 425 -0.87 -18.43 -16.24
CA ASP A 425 -1.04 -19.64 -17.04
C ASP A 425 0.26 -20.49 -17.09
N GLY A 426 0.92 -20.62 -15.91
CA GLY A 426 2.18 -21.32 -15.77
C GLY A 426 3.41 -20.62 -16.36
N LYS A 427 3.25 -19.45 -16.99
CA LYS A 427 4.36 -18.69 -17.61
C LYS A 427 4.93 -17.68 -16.64
N ASP A 428 6.23 -17.50 -16.67
CA ASP A 428 6.93 -16.44 -15.97
C ASP A 428 6.56 -15.07 -16.58
N ILE A 429 6.09 -14.16 -15.74
CA ILE A 429 5.75 -12.78 -16.11
C ILE A 429 6.58 -11.74 -15.36
N SER A 430 7.66 -12.17 -14.67
CA SER A 430 8.51 -11.29 -13.84
C SER A 430 9.04 -10.08 -14.59
N GLY A 431 9.34 -10.22 -15.89
CA GLY A 431 9.81 -9.11 -16.74
C GLY A 431 8.76 -8.04 -17.07
N GLN A 432 7.49 -8.22 -16.67
CA GLN A 432 6.42 -7.24 -16.90
C GLN A 432 6.15 -6.35 -15.70
N PHE A 433 6.77 -6.65 -14.54
CA PHE A 433 6.57 -5.89 -13.33
C PHE A 433 7.37 -4.58 -13.33
N GLN A 434 6.74 -3.55 -12.81
CA GLN A 434 7.29 -2.22 -12.59
C GLN A 434 7.15 -1.87 -11.11
N GLU A 435 8.00 -0.97 -10.62
CA GLU A 435 7.96 -0.49 -9.24
C GLU A 435 6.68 0.33 -8.99
N LEU A 436 6.01 0.07 -7.87
CA LEU A 436 4.84 0.83 -7.45
C LEU A 436 5.30 2.22 -6.97
N HIS A 437 4.67 3.26 -7.48
CA HIS A 437 4.93 4.61 -6.99
C HIS A 437 4.48 4.75 -5.52
N GLY A 438 5.28 5.43 -4.72
CA GLY A 438 5.02 5.65 -3.29
C GLY A 438 5.49 4.53 -2.36
N ASN A 439 5.72 3.30 -2.87
CA ASN A 439 6.28 2.23 -2.05
C ASN A 439 7.06 1.21 -2.90
N ALA A 440 8.40 1.28 -2.82
CA ALA A 440 9.33 0.46 -3.60
C ALA A 440 9.37 -1.03 -3.20
N ASP A 441 8.70 -1.43 -2.10
CA ASP A 441 8.58 -2.83 -1.68
C ASP A 441 7.54 -3.59 -2.50
N TYR A 442 6.72 -2.85 -3.27
CA TYR A 442 5.68 -3.43 -4.11
C TYR A 442 5.96 -3.17 -5.59
N MET A 443 5.53 -4.12 -6.39
CA MET A 443 5.62 -4.09 -7.84
C MET A 443 4.24 -4.35 -8.44
N PHE A 444 3.98 -3.78 -9.61
CA PHE A 444 2.76 -4.06 -10.36
C PHE A 444 3.06 -4.46 -11.80
N ALA A 445 2.17 -5.26 -12.38
CA ALA A 445 2.15 -5.61 -13.79
C ALA A 445 0.75 -5.40 -14.35
N ARG A 446 0.66 -4.94 -15.60
CA ARG A 446 -0.59 -4.80 -16.33
C ARG A 446 -0.54 -5.66 -17.59
N LEU A 447 -1.27 -6.77 -17.58
CA LEU A 447 -1.34 -7.67 -18.73
C LEU A 447 -2.48 -7.24 -19.64
N THR A 448 -2.21 -7.28 -20.94
CA THR A 448 -3.14 -6.92 -22.00
C THR A 448 -3.43 -8.13 -22.87
N ASN A 449 -4.47 -8.09 -23.71
CA ASN A 449 -4.89 -9.20 -24.56
C ASN A 449 -5.19 -10.47 -23.75
N VAL A 450 -5.84 -10.33 -22.60
CA VAL A 450 -6.29 -11.48 -21.83
C VAL A 450 -7.38 -12.21 -22.63
N GLU A 451 -7.17 -13.48 -22.92
CA GLU A 451 -8.06 -14.26 -23.79
C GLU A 451 -9.37 -14.63 -23.06
N ASN A 452 -10.45 -14.86 -23.80
CA ASN A 452 -11.71 -15.34 -23.22
C ASN A 452 -11.64 -16.85 -22.92
N LYS A 453 -10.99 -17.17 -21.82
CA LYS A 453 -10.86 -18.53 -21.25
C LYS A 453 -10.62 -18.44 -19.74
N ALA A 454 -10.58 -19.56 -19.04
CA ALA A 454 -10.09 -19.61 -17.68
C ALA A 454 -8.57 -19.35 -17.65
N HIS A 455 -8.15 -18.55 -16.71
CA HIS A 455 -6.76 -18.20 -16.45
C HIS A 455 -6.38 -18.54 -15.01
N THR A 456 -5.11 -18.86 -14.81
CA THR A 456 -4.56 -19.12 -13.49
C THR A 456 -3.45 -18.12 -13.16
N LEU A 457 -3.46 -17.63 -11.92
CA LEU A 457 -2.37 -16.89 -11.31
C LEU A 457 -1.88 -17.66 -10.08
N VAL A 458 -0.58 -17.82 -9.95
CA VAL A 458 0.06 -18.49 -8.80
C VAL A 458 1.29 -17.73 -8.39
N SER A 459 1.55 -17.65 -7.07
CA SER A 459 2.79 -17.11 -6.50
C SER A 459 3.08 -17.67 -5.11
N ASP A 460 4.32 -17.57 -4.66
CA ASP A 460 4.75 -18.13 -3.37
C ASP A 460 4.25 -17.30 -2.16
N SER A 461 4.26 -15.97 -2.27
CA SER A 461 3.93 -15.05 -1.17
C SER A 461 2.64 -14.23 -1.37
N GLY A 462 1.91 -14.52 -2.45
CA GLY A 462 0.62 -13.92 -2.75
C GLY A 462 0.68 -12.62 -3.58
N PHE A 463 -0.44 -12.29 -4.16
CA PHE A 463 -0.68 -11.12 -5.00
C PHE A 463 -2.09 -10.59 -4.80
N ILE A 464 -2.34 -9.39 -5.32
CA ILE A 464 -3.65 -8.80 -5.55
C ILE A 464 -3.84 -8.69 -7.05
N ALA A 465 -5.04 -8.94 -7.53
CA ALA A 465 -5.35 -8.84 -8.95
C ALA A 465 -6.73 -8.21 -9.20
N HIS A 466 -6.80 -7.35 -10.21
CA HIS A 466 -8.04 -6.74 -10.70
C HIS A 466 -8.20 -7.06 -12.18
N VAL A 467 -9.31 -7.68 -12.55
CA VAL A 467 -9.67 -7.99 -13.92
C VAL A 467 -10.69 -6.99 -14.44
N TYR A 468 -10.49 -6.49 -15.65
CA TYR A 468 -11.39 -5.55 -16.26
C TYR A 468 -11.37 -5.65 -17.80
N GLY A 469 -12.39 -5.09 -18.43
CA GLY A 469 -12.48 -5.08 -19.87
C GLY A 469 -13.25 -3.87 -20.39
N PHE A 470 -12.96 -3.51 -21.64
CA PHE A 470 -13.55 -2.37 -22.32
C PHE A 470 -14.10 -2.72 -23.70
N GLY A 471 -15.14 -1.99 -24.07
CA GLY A 471 -15.76 -1.99 -25.37
C GLY A 471 -16.38 -0.65 -25.71
N GLU A 472 -17.10 -0.56 -26.82
CA GLU A 472 -17.81 0.67 -27.21
C GLU A 472 -18.93 0.96 -26.21
N LYS A 473 -18.70 1.89 -25.27
CA LYS A 473 -19.63 2.28 -24.20
C LYS A 473 -20.04 1.12 -23.29
N GLU A 474 -19.13 0.25 -23.02
CA GLU A 474 -19.27 -0.84 -22.07
C GLU A 474 -17.95 -1.05 -21.35
N SER A 475 -18.01 -1.33 -20.08
CA SER A 475 -16.90 -1.81 -19.29
C SER A 475 -17.39 -2.74 -18.19
N TYR A 476 -16.46 -3.47 -17.63
CA TYR A 476 -16.65 -4.20 -16.40
C TYR A 476 -15.34 -4.26 -15.65
N GLY A 477 -15.44 -4.40 -14.33
CA GLY A 477 -14.27 -4.64 -13.51
C GLY A 477 -14.64 -5.37 -12.23
N TYR A 478 -13.72 -6.19 -11.74
CA TYR A 478 -13.91 -6.88 -10.49
C TYR A 478 -12.57 -7.26 -9.84
N PRO A 479 -12.52 -7.39 -8.49
CA PRO A 479 -11.37 -7.98 -7.81
C PRO A 479 -11.32 -9.48 -8.17
N ALA A 480 -10.21 -9.93 -8.72
CA ALA A 480 -10.11 -11.31 -9.23
C ALA A 480 -9.94 -12.36 -8.12
N GLY A 481 -10.03 -11.96 -6.88
CA GLY A 481 -9.96 -12.83 -5.71
C GLY A 481 -9.26 -12.14 -4.55
N GLY A 482 -9.40 -12.69 -3.37
CA GLY A 482 -8.78 -12.18 -2.16
C GLY A 482 -8.77 -13.23 -1.06
N ASN A 483 -7.89 -13.04 -0.10
CA ASN A 483 -7.90 -13.80 1.13
C ASN A 483 -8.93 -13.17 2.07
N THR A 484 -10.08 -13.81 2.23
CA THR A 484 -11.19 -13.36 3.09
C THR A 484 -10.90 -13.59 4.58
N ARG A 485 -9.68 -13.20 5.01
CA ARG A 485 -9.31 -13.21 6.41
C ARG A 485 -10.06 -12.11 7.16
N ASP A 486 -10.63 -12.45 8.30
CA ASP A 486 -11.22 -11.45 9.20
C ASP A 486 -10.10 -10.54 9.74
N LEU A 487 -10.07 -9.32 9.25
CA LEU A 487 -9.07 -8.32 9.63
C LEU A 487 -9.47 -7.57 10.93
N SER A 488 -10.68 -7.76 11.42
CA SER A 488 -11.11 -7.21 12.71
C SER A 488 -10.58 -8.04 13.89
N ALA A 489 -10.34 -9.33 13.68
CA ALA A 489 -9.74 -10.17 14.69
C ALA A 489 -8.27 -9.82 14.89
N THR A 490 -7.91 -9.41 16.08
CA THR A 490 -6.55 -8.99 16.41
C THR A 490 -5.95 -9.94 17.44
N ILE A 491 -4.76 -10.46 17.14
CA ILE A 491 -3.98 -11.22 18.11
C ILE A 491 -3.19 -10.24 18.97
N TYR A 492 -3.23 -10.44 20.28
CA TYR A 492 -2.41 -9.73 21.26
C TYR A 492 -1.47 -10.72 21.92
N ILE A 493 -0.27 -10.25 22.19
CA ILE A 493 0.78 -11.02 22.88
C ILE A 493 1.26 -10.16 24.04
N ASP A 494 1.04 -10.59 25.28
CA ASP A 494 1.30 -9.82 26.51
C ASP A 494 0.76 -8.39 26.45
N ASP A 495 -0.53 -8.24 26.10
CA ASP A 495 -1.29 -7.00 25.95
C ASP A 495 -0.91 -6.12 24.73
N GLU A 496 0.12 -6.49 23.94
CA GLU A 496 0.51 -5.76 22.76
C GLU A 496 -0.09 -6.37 21.48
N PRO A 497 -0.63 -5.57 20.54
CA PRO A 497 -1.20 -6.09 19.31
C PRO A 497 -0.10 -6.70 18.43
N TYR A 498 -0.32 -7.92 17.96
CA TYR A 498 0.61 -8.58 17.06
C TYR A 498 0.76 -7.81 15.75
N SER A 499 2.00 -7.50 15.39
CA SER A 499 2.35 -6.93 14.08
C SER A 499 3.19 -7.94 13.28
N PRO A 500 2.81 -8.28 12.04
CA PRO A 500 3.63 -9.16 11.18
C PRO A 500 5.04 -8.60 10.88
N GLU A 501 5.20 -7.28 10.97
CA GLU A 501 6.45 -6.55 10.74
C GLU A 501 7.14 -6.17 12.06
N GLY A 502 6.48 -6.45 13.19
CA GLY A 502 6.98 -6.15 14.53
C GLY A 502 7.97 -7.19 15.03
N ASN A 503 8.76 -6.76 16.00
CA ASN A 503 9.69 -7.65 16.69
C ASN A 503 8.94 -8.36 17.83
N ASN A 504 8.32 -9.51 17.52
CA ASN A 504 7.57 -10.29 18.48
C ASN A 504 8.49 -11.33 19.18
N LEU A 505 9.60 -10.84 19.75
CA LEU A 505 10.47 -11.73 20.53
C LEU A 505 9.85 -11.99 21.89
N LEU A 506 9.66 -13.26 22.21
CA LEU A 506 9.19 -13.74 23.49
C LEU A 506 10.34 -14.39 24.26
N CYS A 507 10.33 -14.17 25.56
CA CYS A 507 11.30 -14.84 26.44
C CYS A 507 10.95 -16.31 26.61
N GLY A 508 11.89 -17.20 26.27
CA GLY A 508 11.69 -18.65 26.37
C GLY A 508 11.62 -19.21 27.80
N ASP A 509 11.82 -18.37 28.82
CA ASP A 509 11.75 -18.72 30.24
C ASP A 509 10.48 -18.19 30.93
N LYS A 510 9.62 -17.51 30.18
CA LYS A 510 8.37 -16.91 30.70
C LYS A 510 7.13 -17.46 30.00
N SER A 511 6.05 -17.49 30.75
CA SER A 511 4.73 -17.80 30.21
C SER A 511 4.12 -16.55 29.60
N VAL A 512 3.80 -16.59 28.31
CA VAL A 512 3.28 -15.50 27.51
C VAL A 512 1.76 -15.55 27.44
N LEU A 513 1.10 -14.42 27.55
CA LEU A 513 -0.34 -14.30 27.38
C LEU A 513 -0.67 -14.07 25.90
N PHE A 514 -1.43 -14.97 25.30
CA PHE A 514 -2.03 -14.80 23.98
C PHE A 514 -3.50 -14.48 24.12
N GLU A 515 -3.99 -13.48 23.40
CA GLU A 515 -5.39 -13.09 23.33
C GLU A 515 -5.82 -12.93 21.88
N CYS A 516 -7.02 -13.42 21.57
CA CYS A 516 -7.68 -13.16 20.30
C CYS A 516 -8.85 -12.22 20.55
N ARG A 517 -8.64 -10.92 20.36
CA ARG A 517 -9.69 -9.91 20.59
C ARG A 517 -10.58 -9.83 19.37
N LEU A 518 -11.86 -10.05 19.59
CA LEU A 518 -12.91 -10.06 18.60
C LEU A 518 -14.03 -9.10 19.05
N ASP A 519 -14.73 -8.52 18.10
CA ASP A 519 -15.91 -7.68 18.39
C ASP A 519 -17.16 -8.50 18.75
N TYR A 520 -17.05 -9.82 18.75
CA TYR A 520 -18.13 -10.75 19.12
C TYR A 520 -17.60 -11.90 19.98
N GLN A 521 -18.48 -12.58 20.67
CA GLN A 521 -18.14 -13.78 21.48
C GLN A 521 -18.09 -15.02 20.59
N PRO A 522 -16.92 -15.65 20.40
CA PRO A 522 -16.84 -16.93 19.70
C PRO A 522 -17.35 -18.07 20.58
N ASP A 523 -17.84 -19.15 19.97
CA ASP A 523 -18.21 -20.35 20.70
C ASP A 523 -16.96 -21.07 21.24
N SER A 524 -15.93 -21.14 20.43
CA SER A 524 -14.63 -21.67 20.85
C SER A 524 -13.50 -21.11 19.98
N ILE A 525 -12.29 -21.11 20.56
CA ILE A 525 -11.05 -20.72 19.89
C ILE A 525 -10.04 -21.85 20.05
N TYR A 526 -9.52 -22.34 18.93
CA TYR A 526 -8.43 -23.32 18.92
C TYR A 526 -7.11 -22.63 18.66
N TRP A 527 -6.18 -22.77 19.57
CA TRP A 527 -4.82 -22.25 19.48
C TRP A 527 -3.85 -23.37 19.12
N PHE A 528 -2.99 -23.11 18.13
CA PHE A 528 -1.82 -23.90 17.80
C PHE A 528 -0.58 -23.02 17.89
N PHE A 529 0.37 -23.37 18.75
CA PHE A 529 1.50 -22.52 19.08
C PHE A 529 2.75 -22.76 18.22
N GLY A 530 2.74 -23.77 17.37
CA GLY A 530 3.85 -24.07 16.44
C GLY A 530 4.95 -24.97 17.05
N ASP A 531 5.00 -25.12 18.37
CA ASP A 531 5.94 -26.00 19.08
C ASP A 531 5.41 -27.43 19.29
N GLY A 532 4.24 -27.72 18.75
CA GLY A 532 3.52 -28.97 18.89
C GLY A 532 2.46 -28.97 19.97
N ALA A 533 2.34 -27.90 20.75
CA ALA A 533 1.26 -27.69 21.69
C ALA A 533 0.04 -27.08 21.02
N ASP A 534 -1.13 -27.48 21.43
CA ASP A 534 -2.41 -26.96 20.98
C ASP A 534 -3.47 -26.98 22.09
N THR A 535 -4.48 -26.15 21.96
CA THR A 535 -5.58 -26.07 22.95
C THR A 535 -6.84 -25.50 22.31
N LEU A 536 -7.99 -26.12 22.66
CA LEU A 536 -9.31 -25.61 22.35
C LEU A 536 -9.91 -24.93 23.59
N LEU A 537 -10.23 -23.66 23.48
CA LEU A 537 -10.88 -22.86 24.51
C LEU A 537 -12.36 -22.66 24.19
N VAL A 538 -13.24 -22.77 25.16
CA VAL A 538 -14.69 -22.52 25.00
C VAL A 538 -15.08 -21.35 25.87
N GLY A 539 -15.63 -20.30 25.25
CA GLY A 539 -16.08 -19.09 25.95
C GLY A 539 -14.97 -18.24 26.56
N VAL A 540 -13.71 -18.46 26.17
CA VAL A 540 -12.52 -17.71 26.61
C VAL A 540 -11.68 -17.36 25.39
N ASP A 541 -11.18 -16.14 25.34
CA ASP A 541 -10.43 -15.56 24.22
C ASP A 541 -8.92 -15.51 24.46
N SER A 542 -8.44 -15.89 25.65
CA SER A 542 -7.05 -15.74 26.03
C SER A 542 -6.48 -17.00 26.69
N ILE A 543 -5.16 -17.22 26.52
CA ILE A 543 -4.43 -18.35 27.06
C ILE A 543 -2.98 -17.96 27.36
N ARG A 544 -2.42 -18.53 28.44
CA ARG A 544 -0.97 -18.46 28.68
C ARG A 544 -0.29 -19.69 28.12
N HIS A 545 0.78 -19.48 27.36
CA HIS A 545 1.60 -20.53 26.80
C HIS A 545 3.07 -20.34 27.19
N PHE A 546 3.79 -21.44 27.37
CA PHE A 546 5.22 -21.46 27.70
C PHE A 546 5.96 -22.21 26.60
N TYR A 547 6.93 -21.53 25.97
CA TYR A 547 7.80 -22.15 24.98
C TYR A 547 9.11 -22.63 25.64
N ASP A 548 9.40 -23.93 25.55
CA ASP A 548 10.69 -24.46 25.98
C ASP A 548 11.64 -24.51 24.77
N VAL A 549 12.53 -23.54 24.67
CA VAL A 549 13.52 -23.47 23.59
C VAL A 549 14.86 -24.13 23.96
N GLY A 550 15.08 -24.45 25.22
CA GLY A 550 16.32 -25.06 25.71
C GLY A 550 17.56 -24.27 25.28
N ASP A 551 18.63 -24.99 24.91
CA ASP A 551 19.89 -24.39 24.43
C ASP A 551 19.89 -23.99 22.96
N GLN A 552 18.75 -24.02 22.26
CA GLN A 552 18.69 -23.78 20.81
C GLN A 552 18.82 -22.29 20.39
N GLY A 553 18.79 -21.39 21.36
CA GLY A 553 18.78 -19.96 21.07
C GLY A 553 17.40 -19.50 20.54
N ASN A 554 17.40 -18.68 19.48
CA ASN A 554 16.14 -18.17 18.93
C ASN A 554 15.46 -19.20 18.02
N VAL A 555 14.19 -19.49 18.27
CA VAL A 555 13.35 -20.39 17.46
C VAL A 555 12.14 -19.65 16.96
N ASN A 556 11.88 -19.73 15.66
CA ASN A 556 10.69 -19.19 15.04
C ASN A 556 9.60 -20.26 14.96
N TYR A 557 8.44 -19.95 15.51
CA TYR A 557 7.27 -20.80 15.47
C TYR A 557 6.20 -20.21 14.57
N GLU A 558 5.61 -21.05 13.71
CA GLU A 558 4.42 -20.69 12.94
C GLU A 558 3.20 -21.11 13.76
N ALA A 559 2.55 -20.13 14.36
CA ALA A 559 1.37 -20.32 15.18
C ALA A 559 0.11 -19.91 14.40
N TYR A 560 -1.02 -20.45 14.81
CA TYR A 560 -2.31 -19.99 14.29
C TYR A 560 -3.42 -20.16 15.34
N VAL A 561 -4.44 -19.35 15.17
CA VAL A 561 -5.70 -19.47 15.91
C VAL A 561 -6.82 -19.81 14.94
N LYS A 562 -7.73 -20.73 15.34
CA LYS A 562 -8.99 -20.97 14.63
C LYS A 562 -10.15 -20.54 15.53
N ILE A 563 -11.01 -19.72 15.00
CA ILE A 563 -12.17 -19.17 15.69
C ILE A 563 -13.38 -19.94 15.20
N PHE A 564 -14.09 -20.62 16.10
CA PHE A 564 -15.27 -21.38 15.77
C PHE A 564 -16.52 -20.64 16.20
N ARG A 565 -17.51 -20.71 15.33
CA ARG A 565 -18.84 -20.16 15.56
C ARG A 565 -19.88 -21.18 15.12
N GLU A 566 -20.84 -21.43 15.98
CA GLU A 566 -21.98 -22.27 15.63
C GLU A 566 -22.90 -21.56 14.64
N ILE A 567 -23.09 -22.15 13.46
CA ILE A 567 -23.93 -21.57 12.39
C ILE A 567 -25.28 -22.25 12.24
N GLY A 568 -25.54 -23.29 12.96
CA GLY A 568 -26.84 -23.94 13.00
C GLY A 568 -26.82 -25.38 13.50
N SER A 569 -27.92 -25.82 14.04
CA SER A 569 -28.19 -27.22 14.35
C SER A 569 -29.23 -27.78 13.37
N HIS A 570 -28.94 -28.91 12.74
CA HIS A 570 -29.90 -29.65 11.92
C HIS A 570 -30.31 -30.93 12.66
N ASP A 571 -31.62 -31.11 12.80
CA ASP A 571 -32.21 -32.33 13.31
C ASP A 571 -32.73 -33.13 12.09
N ASP A 572 -31.93 -34.11 11.62
CA ASP A 572 -32.33 -35.05 10.58
C ASP A 572 -32.51 -36.42 11.26
N ASP A 573 -33.76 -36.83 11.40
CA ASP A 573 -34.23 -38.18 11.79
C ASP A 573 -33.22 -39.07 12.54
N CYS A 574 -32.85 -38.70 13.79
CA CYS A 574 -32.02 -39.42 14.74
C CYS A 574 -30.55 -39.03 14.89
N VAL A 575 -30.02 -37.97 14.31
CA VAL A 575 -28.66 -37.45 14.57
C VAL A 575 -28.68 -35.93 14.61
N GLU A 576 -28.41 -35.34 15.77
CA GLU A 576 -28.13 -33.92 15.89
C GLU A 576 -26.77 -33.61 15.22
N TRP A 577 -26.78 -32.74 14.25
CA TRP A 577 -25.58 -32.20 13.60
C TRP A 577 -25.44 -30.74 13.99
N THR A 578 -24.30 -30.40 14.60
CA THR A 578 -23.94 -29.01 14.82
C THR A 578 -22.89 -28.62 13.77
N SER A 579 -23.21 -27.64 12.93
CA SER A 579 -22.27 -27.10 11.95
C SER A 579 -21.52 -25.92 12.55
N TYR A 580 -20.19 -25.94 12.45
CA TYR A 580 -19.32 -24.87 12.89
C TYR A 580 -18.63 -24.22 11.69
N GLU A 581 -18.59 -22.92 11.70
CA GLU A 581 -17.71 -22.16 10.84
C GLU A 581 -16.48 -21.77 11.64
N TYR A 582 -15.32 -21.73 10.99
CA TYR A 582 -14.10 -21.26 11.61
C TYR A 582 -13.35 -20.29 10.71
N ASP A 583 -12.75 -19.30 11.33
CA ASP A 583 -11.75 -18.44 10.73
C ASP A 583 -10.37 -18.79 11.28
N SER A 584 -9.31 -18.59 10.49
CA SER A 584 -7.96 -18.91 10.96
C SER A 584 -7.02 -17.73 10.72
N ILE A 585 -6.33 -17.33 11.78
CA ILE A 585 -5.33 -16.27 11.75
C ILE A 585 -3.97 -16.92 12.00
N HIS A 586 -3.07 -16.79 11.03
CA HIS A 586 -1.70 -17.27 11.13
C HIS A 586 -0.78 -16.15 11.56
N PHE A 587 0.13 -16.45 12.48
CA PHE A 587 1.10 -15.49 12.98
C PHE A 587 2.41 -16.18 13.34
N ARG A 588 3.49 -15.40 13.37
CA ARG A 588 4.82 -15.90 13.73
C ARG A 588 5.19 -15.46 15.13
N VAL A 589 5.78 -16.37 15.86
CA VAL A 589 6.31 -16.12 17.18
C VAL A 589 7.79 -16.42 17.17
N ASN A 590 8.61 -15.45 17.50
CA ASN A 590 10.05 -15.63 17.69
C ASN A 590 10.32 -15.76 19.17
N VAL A 591 10.82 -16.92 19.60
CA VAL A 591 11.08 -17.22 21.00
C VAL A 591 12.57 -17.47 21.19
N GLY A 592 13.15 -16.86 22.19
CA GLY A 592 14.56 -17.09 22.51
C GLY A 592 15.05 -16.23 23.65
N MET A 593 16.28 -16.51 24.02
CA MET A 593 17.04 -15.65 24.91
C MET A 593 17.78 -14.65 24.03
N PRO A 594 17.59 -13.34 24.19
CA PRO A 594 18.34 -12.37 23.41
C PRO A 594 19.84 -12.55 23.65
N LYS A 595 20.59 -12.81 22.57
CA LYS A 595 22.04 -12.90 22.61
C LYS A 595 22.56 -11.73 21.79
N ILE A 596 23.20 -10.79 22.47
CA ILE A 596 23.76 -9.61 21.80
C ILE A 596 25.27 -9.77 21.69
N GLU A 597 25.81 -9.42 20.53
CA GLU A 597 27.25 -9.43 20.28
C GLU A 597 27.68 -8.07 19.71
N VAL A 598 28.87 -7.60 20.09
CA VAL A 598 29.43 -6.40 19.45
C VAL A 598 29.98 -6.77 18.08
N LYS A 599 29.31 -6.31 17.04
CA LYS A 599 29.71 -6.57 15.66
C LYS A 599 30.85 -5.70 15.22
N ARG A 600 30.82 -4.41 15.56
CA ARG A 600 31.91 -3.46 15.29
C ARG A 600 31.71 -2.18 16.08
N ILE A 601 32.78 -1.45 16.25
CA ILE A 601 32.79 -0.12 16.83
C ILE A 601 33.18 0.85 15.73
N GLU A 602 32.33 1.81 15.44
CA GLU A 602 32.58 2.88 14.51
C GLU A 602 33.01 4.12 15.28
N ILE A 603 34.31 4.28 15.46
CA ILE A 603 34.90 5.50 15.97
C ILE A 603 35.08 6.41 14.77
N PRO A 604 34.46 7.60 14.74
CA PRO A 604 34.64 8.52 13.62
C PRO A 604 36.11 8.85 13.47
N ARG A 605 36.74 8.49 12.38
CA ARG A 605 38.17 8.73 12.14
C ARG A 605 38.52 10.20 11.93
N CYS A 606 37.50 11.04 11.87
CA CYS A 606 37.63 12.42 11.48
C CYS A 606 36.77 13.31 12.36
N ILE A 607 37.24 13.52 13.57
CA ILE A 607 36.52 14.32 14.54
C ILE A 607 37.25 15.67 14.64
N PRO A 608 36.60 16.82 14.43
CA PRO A 608 37.22 18.12 14.63
C PRO A 608 37.68 18.30 16.08
N LEU A 609 38.88 18.78 16.27
CA LEU A 609 39.44 19.03 17.61
C LEU A 609 38.50 19.93 18.43
N GLY A 610 38.15 19.47 19.62
CA GLY A 610 37.31 20.23 20.57
C GLY A 610 35.80 20.23 20.26
N THR A 611 35.33 19.50 19.25
CA THR A 611 33.89 19.34 19.03
C THR A 611 33.37 18.05 19.63
N ALA A 612 32.13 18.09 20.11
CA ALA A 612 31.43 16.87 20.50
C ALA A 612 31.27 15.92 19.31
N THR A 613 31.36 14.62 19.55
CA THR A 613 31.20 13.61 18.53
C THR A 613 30.48 12.40 19.07
N ASP A 614 29.93 11.60 18.16
CA ASP A 614 29.25 10.38 18.49
C ASP A 614 30.10 9.17 18.07
N ILE A 615 30.28 8.21 18.97
CA ILE A 615 30.83 6.89 18.70
C ILE A 615 29.65 5.98 18.54
N LYS A 616 29.70 5.14 17.50
CA LYS A 616 28.64 4.19 17.21
C LYS A 616 29.15 2.78 17.46
N ILE A 617 28.52 2.08 18.38
CA ILE A 617 28.75 0.66 18.65
C ILE A 617 27.63 -0.11 17.98
N ILE A 618 27.95 -0.95 17.03
CA ILE A 618 26.97 -1.81 16.36
C ILE A 618 26.93 -3.12 17.14
N LEU A 619 25.76 -3.37 17.70
CA LEU A 619 25.41 -4.60 18.36
C LEU A 619 24.60 -5.45 17.38
N ASP A 620 25.01 -6.70 17.19
CA ASP A 620 24.22 -7.68 16.45
C ASP A 620 23.22 -8.31 17.44
N ASN A 621 21.96 -8.07 17.18
CA ASN A 621 20.87 -8.67 17.93
C ASN A 621 20.01 -9.48 16.96
N PRO A 622 20.27 -10.76 16.80
CA PRO A 622 19.48 -11.59 15.89
C PRO A 622 18.00 -11.68 16.29
N ALA A 623 17.69 -11.34 17.53
CA ALA A 623 16.33 -11.38 18.05
C ALA A 623 15.55 -10.07 17.88
N LYS A 624 16.18 -8.98 17.41
CA LYS A 624 15.55 -7.66 17.16
C LYS A 624 14.74 -7.08 18.33
N VAL A 625 15.29 -7.17 19.54
CA VAL A 625 14.66 -6.58 20.74
C VAL A 625 14.96 -5.10 20.79
N ASP A 626 13.95 -4.27 21.03
CA ASP A 626 14.16 -2.88 21.41
C ASP A 626 14.79 -2.82 22.80
N LEU A 627 15.94 -2.14 22.89
CA LEU A 627 16.63 -1.90 24.17
C LEU A 627 16.27 -0.50 24.64
N THR A 628 15.66 -0.43 25.80
CA THR A 628 15.41 0.87 26.46
C THR A 628 16.70 1.36 27.14
N SER A 629 16.82 2.66 27.36
CA SER A 629 17.94 3.26 28.08
C SER A 629 18.19 2.64 29.46
N ASP A 630 17.13 2.13 30.09
CA ASP A 630 17.17 1.49 31.41
C ASP A 630 17.84 0.09 31.37
N SER A 631 17.85 -0.54 30.20
CA SER A 631 18.45 -1.87 30.00
C SER A 631 19.96 -1.79 29.74
N VAL A 632 20.49 -0.62 29.41
CA VAL A 632 21.89 -0.44 29.00
C VAL A 632 22.63 0.40 30.02
N GLN A 633 23.63 -0.17 30.69
CA GLN A 633 24.50 0.50 31.61
C GLN A 633 25.90 0.61 31.02
N ILE A 634 26.43 1.83 30.97
CA ILE A 634 27.77 2.08 30.45
C ILE A 634 28.59 2.85 31.49
N THR A 635 29.77 2.35 31.77
CA THR A 635 30.71 3.03 32.64
C THR A 635 32.04 3.20 31.94
N PHE A 636 32.80 4.24 32.33
CA PHE A 636 34.11 4.57 31.72
C PHE A 636 35.19 4.70 32.77
N ASP A 637 36.41 4.26 32.43
CA ASP A 637 37.62 4.50 33.18
C ASP A 637 38.71 5.07 32.23
N PRO A 638 39.23 6.29 32.48
CA PRO A 638 38.97 7.15 33.61
C PRO A 638 37.56 7.83 33.56
N ALA A 639 36.98 8.02 34.73
CA ALA A 639 35.62 8.52 34.91
C ALA A 639 35.37 9.99 34.47
N ALA A 640 36.31 10.56 33.70
CA ALA A 640 36.27 11.97 33.32
C ALA A 640 35.39 12.34 32.13
N ILE A 641 34.77 11.35 31.44
CA ILE A 641 33.91 11.61 30.30
C ILE A 641 32.48 11.45 30.73
N LEU A 642 31.71 12.54 30.62
CA LEU A 642 30.28 12.48 30.69
C LEU A 642 29.75 11.92 29.38
N VAL A 643 29.25 10.71 29.42
CA VAL A 643 28.58 10.08 28.24
C VAL A 643 27.09 10.18 28.44
N GLY A 644 26.41 10.73 27.46
CA GLY A 644 24.95 10.73 27.37
C GLY A 644 24.50 9.89 26.19
N PHE A 645 23.36 9.27 26.32
CA PHE A 645 22.63 8.75 25.16
C PHE A 645 22.03 9.93 24.42
N LYS A 646 22.12 9.92 23.10
CA LYS A 646 21.58 10.99 22.26
C LYS A 646 20.05 10.95 22.19
N ASP A 647 19.49 9.77 22.29
CA ASP A 647 18.05 9.52 22.28
C ASP A 647 17.71 8.51 23.38
N ASP A 648 16.56 8.69 24.05
CA ASP A 648 16.11 7.84 25.17
C ASP A 648 15.67 6.43 24.70
N GLU A 649 15.61 6.20 23.39
CA GLU A 649 15.20 4.92 22.80
C GLU A 649 16.26 4.41 21.81
N ILE A 650 16.65 3.15 21.97
CA ILE A 650 17.53 2.43 21.04
C ILE A 650 16.64 1.54 20.19
N GLN A 651 16.29 2.03 19.01
CA GLN A 651 15.48 1.26 18.07
C GLN A 651 16.30 0.16 17.39
N ALA A 652 15.80 -1.09 17.44
CA ALA A 652 16.39 -2.24 16.80
C ALA A 652 15.74 -2.52 15.45
N GLN A 653 16.50 -2.44 14.38
CA GLN A 653 16.18 -3.10 13.12
C GLN A 653 17.45 -3.74 12.56
N GLY A 654 17.63 -5.01 12.74
CA GLY A 654 18.84 -5.70 12.35
C GLY A 654 19.98 -5.44 13.34
N ASP A 655 21.03 -4.77 12.92
CA ASP A 655 22.10 -4.29 13.79
C ASP A 655 21.60 -3.10 14.59
N THR A 656 21.59 -3.19 15.92
CA THR A 656 21.29 -2.06 16.80
C THR A 656 22.51 -1.19 16.97
N ALA A 657 22.35 0.12 16.80
CA ALA A 657 23.44 1.06 17.02
C ALA A 657 23.31 1.76 18.37
N LEU A 658 24.23 1.47 19.27
CA LEU A 658 24.42 2.26 20.48
C LEU A 658 25.22 3.50 20.14
N ILE A 659 24.64 4.68 20.32
CA ILE A 659 25.30 5.96 20.07
C ILE A 659 25.77 6.55 21.40
N ILE A 660 27.10 6.75 21.51
CA ILE A 660 27.73 7.34 22.69
C ILE A 660 28.18 8.75 22.34
N HIS A 661 27.67 9.73 23.04
CA HIS A 661 28.05 11.11 22.85
C HIS A 661 29.30 11.46 23.64
N VAL A 662 30.39 11.79 22.95
CA VAL A 662 31.63 12.28 23.55
C VAL A 662 31.58 13.81 23.60
N PRO A 663 31.64 14.42 24.80
CA PRO A 663 31.45 15.88 24.95
C PRO A 663 32.57 16.68 24.35
N GLU A 664 32.28 17.95 24.08
CA GLU A 664 33.28 18.94 23.65
C GLU A 664 34.42 19.07 24.66
N GLY A 665 35.65 19.18 24.16
CA GLY A 665 36.87 19.34 24.98
C GLY A 665 37.50 18.05 25.48
N THR A 666 37.01 16.89 25.04
CA THR A 666 37.65 15.59 25.30
C THR A 666 39.09 15.59 24.75
N PRO A 667 40.12 15.19 25.54
CA PRO A 667 41.51 15.21 25.10
C PRO A 667 41.78 14.23 23.98
N ASP A 668 42.67 14.63 23.04
CA ASP A 668 43.15 13.78 21.98
C ASP A 668 44.02 12.61 22.48
N ARG A 669 43.85 11.42 21.88
CA ARG A 669 44.61 10.20 22.12
C ARG A 669 44.63 9.66 23.55
N THR A 670 43.66 10.04 24.37
CA THR A 670 43.52 9.43 25.69
C THR A 670 42.89 8.05 25.51
N PRO A 671 43.48 6.97 26.06
CA PRO A 671 42.83 5.67 26.04
C PRO A 671 41.64 5.67 27.01
N TYR A 672 40.52 5.13 26.56
CA TYR A 672 39.31 4.97 27.38
C TYR A 672 38.96 3.50 27.47
N ASN A 673 38.70 3.00 28.65
CA ASN A 673 38.08 1.72 28.89
C ASN A 673 36.59 1.95 29.14
N MET A 674 35.78 1.35 28.33
CA MET A 674 34.34 1.41 28.43
C MET A 674 33.81 0.03 28.79
N HIS A 675 33.06 -0.05 29.89
CA HIS A 675 32.34 -1.25 30.26
C HIS A 675 30.89 -1.09 29.86
N ILE A 676 30.36 -2.04 29.09
CA ILE A 676 28.99 -2.10 28.63
C ILE A 676 28.32 -3.30 29.29
N HIS A 677 27.24 -3.02 30.02
CA HIS A 677 26.33 -4.03 30.53
C HIS A 677 24.93 -3.84 29.94
N ILE A 678 24.38 -4.88 29.34
CA ILE A 678 23.04 -4.86 28.76
C ILE A 678 22.23 -5.95 29.43
N GLY A 679 21.15 -5.57 30.11
CA GLY A 679 20.15 -6.46 30.64
C GLY A 679 19.01 -6.67 29.65
N SER A 680 18.16 -7.66 29.88
CA SER A 680 16.91 -7.85 29.15
C SER A 680 15.74 -7.93 30.13
N GLU A 681 14.53 -7.72 29.62
CA GLU A 681 13.31 -7.97 30.40
C GLU A 681 13.15 -9.44 30.81
N CYS A 682 13.93 -10.32 30.19
CA CYS A 682 14.05 -11.72 30.56
C CYS A 682 14.93 -11.99 31.78
N GLU A 683 15.30 -10.95 32.55
CA GLU A 683 16.10 -11.02 33.79
C GLU A 683 17.52 -11.57 33.63
N SER A 684 17.98 -11.83 32.42
CA SER A 684 19.35 -12.32 32.16
C SER A 684 20.24 -11.18 31.65
N THR A 685 21.52 -11.24 32.04
CA THR A 685 22.53 -10.41 31.40
C THR A 685 22.67 -10.86 29.95
N VAL A 686 22.33 -9.97 29.03
CA VAL A 686 22.40 -10.24 27.60
C VAL A 686 23.79 -10.04 27.06
N PHE A 687 24.49 -9.06 27.65
CA PHE A 687 25.83 -8.69 27.22
C PHE A 687 26.58 -7.99 28.35
N ASP A 688 27.86 -8.33 28.52
CA ASP A 688 28.75 -7.74 29.51
C ASP A 688 30.17 -7.77 28.92
N THR A 689 30.75 -6.61 28.66
CA THR A 689 32.10 -6.55 28.06
C THR A 689 32.83 -5.21 28.35
N ASP A 690 34.14 -5.28 28.35
CA ASP A 690 35.03 -4.13 28.39
C ASP A 690 35.58 -3.83 26.99
N ILE A 691 35.57 -2.57 26.59
CA ILE A 691 36.04 -2.12 25.30
C ILE A 691 37.03 -0.97 25.50
N GLU A 692 38.27 -1.14 24.99
CA GLU A 692 39.24 -0.08 24.94
C GLU A 692 39.24 0.64 23.59
N PHE A 693 39.22 1.97 23.60
CA PHE A 693 39.29 2.77 22.38
C PHE A 693 40.06 4.07 22.58
N HIS A 694 40.58 4.60 21.49
CA HIS A 694 41.26 5.89 21.46
C HIS A 694 40.53 6.85 20.57
N MET A 695 40.33 8.07 21.05
CA MET A 695 39.77 9.17 20.26
C MET A 695 40.90 9.84 19.48
N GLU A 696 40.79 9.80 18.15
CA GLU A 696 41.67 10.56 17.27
C GLU A 696 40.91 11.72 16.65
N TYR A 697 41.27 12.95 17.05
CA TYR A 697 40.69 14.15 16.50
C TYR A 697 41.44 14.56 15.23
N LEU A 698 40.77 14.49 14.10
CA LEU A 698 41.26 15.07 12.86
C LEU A 698 40.33 16.20 12.44
N ILE A 699 40.90 17.28 11.91
CA ILE A 699 40.12 18.42 11.47
C ILE A 699 39.46 18.05 10.13
N LYS A 700 38.16 17.87 10.13
CA LYS A 700 37.41 17.68 8.87
C LYS A 700 37.47 18.95 8.04
N GLN A 701 38.11 18.88 6.87
CA GLN A 701 38.34 20.04 6.04
C GLN A 701 38.00 19.87 4.57
N LEU A 702 37.58 18.68 4.19
CA LEU A 702 37.14 18.35 2.86
C LEU A 702 35.65 18.19 2.86
N GLU A 703 34.98 18.78 1.90
CA GLU A 703 33.57 18.49 1.67
C GLU A 703 33.28 18.45 0.16
N GLN A 704 32.39 17.61 -0.23
CA GLN A 704 31.79 17.67 -1.55
C GLN A 704 30.88 18.89 -1.60
N ARG A 705 31.21 19.83 -2.52
CA ARG A 705 30.47 21.09 -2.60
C ARG A 705 29.56 21.19 -3.81
N TYR A 706 29.83 20.33 -4.79
CA TYR A 706 29.00 20.20 -5.99
C TYR A 706 29.10 18.79 -6.54
N ASN A 707 28.22 18.46 -7.52
CA ASN A 707 28.10 17.13 -8.10
C ASN A 707 29.44 16.41 -8.34
N ASN A 708 30.45 17.15 -8.77
CA ASN A 708 31.73 16.59 -9.18
C ASN A 708 32.93 17.38 -8.65
N VAL A 709 32.83 18.22 -7.64
CA VAL A 709 33.94 18.99 -7.11
C VAL A 709 34.14 18.71 -5.61
N LEU A 710 35.31 18.22 -5.28
CA LEU A 710 35.77 18.11 -3.90
C LEU A 710 36.76 19.24 -3.63
N GLY A 711 36.64 19.92 -2.53
CA GLY A 711 37.50 21.05 -2.22
C GLY A 711 37.86 21.18 -0.73
N LEU A 712 39.09 21.63 -0.50
CA LEU A 712 39.57 21.96 0.81
C LEU A 712 38.97 23.27 1.31
N ILE A 713 38.50 23.31 2.58
CA ILE A 713 37.96 24.52 3.19
C ILE A 713 39.12 25.44 3.64
N ALA A 714 39.59 26.26 2.75
CA ALA A 714 40.77 27.12 3.00
C ALA A 714 40.53 28.16 4.11
N SER A 715 39.30 28.52 4.46
CA SER A 715 38.99 29.47 5.52
C SER A 715 39.46 29.04 6.92
N LYS A 716 39.71 27.76 7.13
CA LYS A 716 40.27 27.23 8.39
C LYS A 716 41.80 27.44 8.52
N TYR A 717 42.46 27.90 7.46
CA TYR A 717 43.89 28.08 7.40
C TYR A 717 44.30 29.52 7.20
N VAL A 718 43.48 30.45 7.69
CA VAL A 718 43.83 31.87 7.63
C VAL A 718 45.17 32.09 8.33
N GLY A 719 46.16 32.65 7.62
CA GLY A 719 47.51 32.85 8.08
C GLY A 719 48.46 31.66 7.92
N LYS A 720 48.04 30.57 7.28
CA LYS A 720 48.87 29.40 6.97
C LYS A 720 49.01 29.22 5.46
N THR A 721 50.19 28.70 5.05
CA THR A 721 50.40 28.32 3.64
C THR A 721 50.23 26.82 3.51
N LEU A 722 49.43 26.40 2.50
CA LEU A 722 49.20 24.99 2.18
C LEU A 722 49.89 24.65 0.86
N SER A 723 50.60 23.53 0.84
CA SER A 723 51.38 23.06 -0.33
C SER A 723 51.39 21.54 -0.41
N GLU A 724 51.97 21.02 -1.49
CA GLU A 724 52.20 19.57 -1.70
C GLU A 724 50.93 18.71 -1.56
N TYR A 725 49.87 19.11 -2.26
CA TYR A 725 48.61 18.37 -2.23
C TYR A 725 48.76 17.02 -2.92
N VAL A 726 48.27 15.97 -2.25
CA VAL A 726 48.14 14.61 -2.79
C VAL A 726 46.71 14.13 -2.55
N TRP A 727 45.96 13.93 -3.61
CA TRP A 727 44.63 13.39 -3.53
C TRP A 727 44.68 11.85 -3.54
N LEU A 728 43.81 11.25 -2.75
CA LEU A 728 43.65 9.81 -2.68
C LEU A 728 42.17 9.44 -2.93
N HIS A 729 42.00 8.35 -3.67
CA HIS A 729 40.69 7.74 -3.98
C HIS A 729 40.78 6.28 -3.51
N ASP A 730 39.92 5.90 -2.56
CA ASP A 730 39.90 4.57 -1.93
C ASP A 730 41.31 4.10 -1.44
N GLY A 731 42.14 5.05 -1.06
CA GLY A 731 43.54 4.83 -0.60
C GLY A 731 44.61 4.92 -1.68
N ASP A 732 44.26 4.92 -2.93
CA ASP A 732 45.21 5.06 -4.06
C ASP A 732 45.38 6.52 -4.48
N THR A 733 46.61 6.90 -4.85
CA THR A 733 46.88 8.27 -5.27
C THR A 733 46.26 8.61 -6.59
N VAL A 734 45.51 9.73 -6.62
CA VAL A 734 44.96 10.29 -7.86
C VAL A 734 46.09 11.04 -8.60
N PRO A 735 46.49 10.61 -9.80
CA PRO A 735 47.61 11.20 -10.50
C PRO A 735 47.33 12.65 -10.98
N ASP A 736 48.37 13.43 -11.09
CA ASP A 736 48.35 14.80 -11.67
C ASP A 736 47.41 15.83 -11.00
N GLN A 737 47.04 15.58 -9.72
CA GLN A 737 46.18 16.48 -8.94
C GLN A 737 47.01 17.12 -7.79
N HIS A 738 47.46 18.35 -8.01
CA HIS A 738 48.32 19.09 -7.07
C HIS A 738 47.68 20.37 -6.50
N ALA A 739 46.38 20.48 -6.57
CA ALA A 739 45.63 21.61 -6.04
C ALA A 739 44.72 21.20 -4.88
N GLY A 740 44.31 22.17 -4.06
CA GLY A 740 43.35 21.95 -2.95
C GLY A 740 41.92 21.65 -3.43
N VAL A 741 41.71 21.49 -4.73
CA VAL A 741 40.42 21.19 -5.36
C VAL A 741 40.60 20.06 -6.36
N LEU A 742 39.72 19.07 -6.32
CA LEU A 742 39.65 17.96 -7.25
C LEU A 742 38.29 18.01 -8.01
N VAL A 743 38.38 17.92 -9.32
CA VAL A 743 37.20 17.85 -10.20
C VAL A 743 37.07 16.43 -10.75
N LEU A 744 35.95 15.79 -10.50
CA LEU A 744 35.70 14.40 -10.86
C LEU A 744 34.84 14.34 -12.15
N ASP A 745 34.95 13.25 -12.92
CA ASP A 745 34.08 13.00 -14.04
C ASP A 745 32.79 12.29 -13.55
N GLU A 746 31.73 13.01 -13.39
CA GLU A 746 30.43 12.49 -12.94
C GLU A 746 29.79 11.44 -13.87
N LYS A 747 30.33 11.28 -15.08
CA LYS A 747 29.82 10.29 -16.04
C LYS A 747 30.58 8.95 -16.00
N ASP A 748 31.70 8.92 -15.29
CA ASP A 748 32.49 7.71 -15.13
C ASP A 748 32.12 7.03 -13.79
N PRO A 749 31.45 5.86 -13.80
CA PRO A 749 31.13 5.12 -12.59
C PRO A 749 32.36 4.76 -11.72
N GLN A 750 33.58 4.72 -12.31
CA GLN A 750 34.81 4.42 -11.58
C GLN A 750 35.26 5.59 -10.71
N THR A 751 34.64 6.75 -10.83
CA THR A 751 34.91 7.90 -9.95
C THR A 751 34.16 7.86 -8.63
N SER A 752 33.25 6.91 -8.43
CA SER A 752 32.61 6.69 -7.12
C SER A 752 33.59 6.10 -6.14
N GLY A 753 33.58 6.58 -4.90
CA GLY A 753 34.49 6.10 -3.85
C GLY A 753 34.77 7.13 -2.76
N GLU A 754 35.68 6.83 -1.88
CA GLU A 754 36.12 7.74 -0.80
C GLU A 754 37.32 8.57 -1.22
N TYR A 755 37.22 9.87 -1.11
CA TYR A 755 38.28 10.82 -1.44
C TYR A 755 38.73 11.57 -0.22
N TYR A 756 40.07 11.74 -0.11
CA TYR A 756 40.69 12.65 0.83
C TYR A 756 41.97 13.27 0.23
N VAL A 757 42.42 14.39 0.79
CA VAL A 757 43.61 15.07 0.34
C VAL A 757 44.57 15.27 1.49
N CYS A 758 45.83 14.89 1.27
CA CYS A 758 46.92 15.20 2.17
C CYS A 758 47.72 16.40 1.66
N TYR A 759 48.15 17.28 2.52
CA TYR A 759 48.86 18.50 2.19
C TYR A 759 49.84 18.88 3.31
N THR A 760 50.83 19.69 2.96
CA THR A 760 51.79 20.27 3.92
C THR A 760 51.29 21.62 4.40
N VAL A 761 51.28 21.81 5.71
CA VAL A 761 50.86 23.07 6.38
C VAL A 761 52.12 23.78 6.88
N LYS A 762 52.23 25.05 6.51
CA LYS A 762 53.29 25.93 6.98
C LYS A 762 52.68 27.13 7.70
N GLU A 763 53.08 27.31 8.94
CA GLU A 763 52.72 28.47 9.77
C GLU A 763 53.99 29.20 10.16
N GLU A 764 53.95 30.55 10.12
CA GLU A 764 55.12 31.36 10.41
C GLU A 764 55.67 31.09 11.82
N GLY A 765 56.92 30.67 11.93
CA GLY A 765 57.58 30.36 13.22
C GLY A 765 57.33 28.95 13.79
N LYS A 766 56.68 28.05 13.00
CA LYS A 766 56.49 26.65 13.36
C LYS A 766 57.08 25.70 12.34
N GLU A 767 57.38 24.48 12.76
CA GLU A 767 57.82 23.42 11.82
C GLU A 767 56.65 23.05 10.86
N GLU A 768 57.03 22.77 9.63
CA GLU A 768 56.07 22.28 8.63
C GLU A 768 55.56 20.87 9.01
N PHE A 769 54.28 20.62 8.91
CA PHE A 769 53.69 19.31 9.17
C PHE A 769 52.75 18.90 8.06
N ARG A 770 52.63 17.58 7.86
CA ARG A 770 51.68 17.00 6.87
C ARG A 770 50.40 16.69 7.57
N GLU A 771 49.30 17.10 6.94
CA GLU A 771 47.97 16.84 7.42
C GLU A 771 47.12 16.23 6.28
N CYS A 772 46.17 15.36 6.63
CA CYS A 772 45.20 14.82 5.68
C CYS A 772 43.79 15.18 6.08
N THR A 773 42.94 15.50 5.11
CA THR A 773 41.55 15.70 5.37
C THR A 773 40.86 14.36 5.68
N CYS A 774 39.71 14.47 6.25
CA CYS A 774 38.82 13.33 6.36
C CYS A 774 38.30 12.88 5.00
N PRO A 775 38.09 11.58 4.80
CA PRO A 775 37.48 11.07 3.59
C PRO A 775 36.06 11.65 3.38
N VAL A 776 35.72 11.89 2.13
CA VAL A 776 34.38 12.24 1.68
C VAL A 776 33.97 11.24 0.60
N SER A 777 32.84 10.58 0.83
CA SER A 777 32.28 9.66 -0.16
C SER A 777 31.69 10.44 -1.34
N PHE A 778 32.09 10.05 -2.53
CA PHE A 778 31.50 10.53 -3.78
C PHE A 778 30.83 9.37 -4.49
N ASP A 779 29.57 9.59 -4.96
CA ASP A 779 28.81 8.63 -5.72
C ASP A 779 28.45 9.22 -7.07
N ALA A 780 29.08 8.72 -8.12
CA ALA A 780 28.83 9.15 -9.49
C ALA A 780 27.39 8.86 -9.96
N SER A 781 26.74 7.84 -9.36
CA SER A 781 25.35 7.50 -9.69
C SER A 781 24.34 8.43 -9.00
N SER A 782 24.69 8.97 -7.84
CA SER A 782 23.84 9.90 -7.08
C SER A 782 23.89 11.34 -7.61
N SER A 783 24.86 11.64 -8.44
CA SER A 783 25.01 12.94 -9.11
C SER A 783 23.94 13.21 -10.17
N GLY A 784 23.04 12.29 -10.40
CA GLY A 784 21.88 12.36 -11.30
C GLY A 784 20.83 13.42 -10.97
N HIS A 785 21.19 14.52 -10.36
CA HIS A 785 20.49 15.78 -10.56
C HIS A 785 20.91 16.33 -11.93
N SER A 786 20.56 15.56 -12.98
CA SER A 786 20.36 16.17 -14.28
C SER A 786 19.43 17.37 -14.04
N PHE A 787 19.90 18.53 -14.37
CA PHE A 787 19.06 19.71 -14.47
C PHE A 787 18.00 19.44 -15.56
N GLY A 788 16.96 18.70 -15.16
CA GLY A 788 15.75 18.67 -15.92
C GLY A 788 15.17 20.08 -15.91
N PRO A 789 14.49 20.50 -16.98
CA PRO A 789 13.75 21.75 -16.96
C PRO A 789 12.83 21.69 -15.73
N ASP A 790 13.00 22.62 -14.80
CA ASP A 790 12.01 22.79 -13.77
C ASP A 790 10.71 23.33 -14.39
N GLN A 791 9.64 23.36 -13.62
CA GLN A 791 8.35 23.85 -14.06
C GLN A 791 8.40 25.33 -14.51
N THR A 792 9.50 26.03 -14.31
CA THR A 792 9.72 27.44 -14.67
C THR A 792 10.54 27.58 -15.95
N GLY A 793 11.12 26.50 -16.48
CA GLY A 793 11.96 26.55 -17.68
C GLY A 793 13.32 27.23 -17.48
N LEU A 794 13.73 27.47 -16.24
CA LEU A 794 15.00 28.13 -15.92
C LEU A 794 16.12 27.13 -15.85
N THR A 795 17.12 27.23 -16.70
CA THR A 795 18.35 26.41 -16.64
C THR A 795 19.58 27.31 -16.48
N ILE A 796 20.54 26.86 -15.69
CA ILE A 796 21.89 27.48 -15.66
C ILE A 796 22.81 26.57 -16.44
N SER A 797 23.35 27.07 -17.52
CA SER A 797 24.40 26.40 -18.29
C SER A 797 25.77 26.93 -17.83
N GLY A 798 26.64 26.02 -17.40
CA GLY A 798 28.00 26.35 -17.03
C GLY A 798 28.63 25.23 -16.22
N SER A 799 29.95 25.15 -16.21
CA SER A 799 30.67 24.27 -15.31
C SER A 799 30.55 24.79 -13.87
N MET A 800 30.57 23.90 -12.90
CA MET A 800 30.54 24.28 -11.47
C MET A 800 31.80 25.01 -11.01
N VAL A 801 32.81 25.04 -11.83
CA VAL A 801 33.99 25.91 -11.73
C VAL A 801 33.87 26.93 -12.87
N ILE A 802 33.73 28.16 -12.52
CA ILE A 802 33.70 29.28 -13.49
C ILE A 802 35.07 29.92 -13.50
N SER A 803 35.75 29.83 -14.64
CA SER A 803 37.01 30.54 -14.91
C SER A 803 36.71 31.76 -15.72
N GLY A 804 37.13 32.94 -15.21
CA GLY A 804 36.97 34.22 -15.89
C GLY A 804 35.99 35.18 -15.20
N ASN A 805 35.79 36.32 -15.80
CA ASN A 805 35.14 37.50 -15.20
C ASN A 805 33.61 37.53 -15.39
N SER A 806 33.01 36.51 -15.97
CA SER A 806 31.56 36.45 -16.17
C SER A 806 31.02 35.02 -16.15
N ALA A 807 29.78 34.86 -15.68
CA ALA A 807 29.01 33.63 -15.70
C ALA A 807 27.75 33.86 -16.56
N PHE A 808 27.43 32.91 -17.43
CA PHE A 808 26.21 32.99 -18.22
C PHE A 808 25.08 32.25 -17.46
N VAL A 809 24.01 33.00 -17.20
CA VAL A 809 22.76 32.44 -16.64
C VAL A 809 21.77 32.30 -17.77
N ASN A 810 21.46 31.09 -18.16
CA ASN A 810 20.45 30.81 -19.18
C ASN A 810 19.06 30.77 -18.54
N ALA A 811 18.09 31.42 -19.18
CA ALA A 811 16.71 31.46 -18.79
C ALA A 811 15.82 31.29 -20.00
N ASP A 812 14.92 30.31 -19.96
CA ASP A 812 13.88 30.15 -20.99
C ASP A 812 12.51 30.34 -20.30
N TRP A 813 11.87 31.42 -20.64
CA TRP A 813 10.58 31.82 -20.07
C TRP A 813 9.40 31.10 -20.70
N GLN A 814 9.65 30.22 -21.68
CA GLN A 814 8.60 29.45 -22.36
C GLN A 814 7.44 30.32 -22.91
N GLY A 815 7.77 31.50 -23.40
CA GLY A 815 6.79 32.42 -23.96
C GLY A 815 5.93 33.19 -22.94
N LYS A 816 6.25 33.08 -21.64
CA LYS A 816 5.60 33.93 -20.61
C LYS A 816 6.18 35.35 -20.68
N THR A 817 5.35 36.34 -20.43
CA THR A 817 5.74 37.75 -20.29
C THR A 817 5.64 38.16 -18.83
N ASP A 818 6.43 39.14 -18.43
CA ASP A 818 6.38 39.77 -17.08
C ASP A 818 6.85 38.86 -15.92
N ILE A 819 7.81 37.96 -16.18
CA ILE A 819 8.46 37.18 -15.12
C ILE A 819 9.53 38.03 -14.44
N GLU A 820 9.47 38.17 -13.11
CA GLU A 820 10.60 38.70 -12.33
C GLU A 820 11.65 37.61 -12.18
N CYS A 821 12.75 37.70 -12.94
CA CYS A 821 13.89 36.80 -12.84
C CYS A 821 15.17 37.57 -12.54
N TYR A 822 15.87 37.20 -11.46
CA TYR A 822 17.17 37.77 -11.14
C TYR A 822 18.13 36.76 -10.55
N ALA A 823 19.42 37.03 -10.73
CA ALA A 823 20.50 36.27 -10.10
C ALA A 823 21.29 37.14 -9.12
N GLN A 824 21.85 36.52 -8.09
CA GLN A 824 22.62 37.19 -7.07
C GLN A 824 23.71 36.28 -6.52
N TRP A 825 24.95 36.78 -6.46
CA TRP A 825 26.03 36.07 -5.77
C TRP A 825 26.00 36.30 -4.28
N ILE A 826 26.22 35.26 -3.51
CA ILE A 826 26.32 35.30 -2.03
C ILE A 826 27.65 34.68 -1.63
N GLY A 827 28.50 35.44 -1.05
CA GLY A 827 29.76 34.94 -0.49
C GLY A 827 29.58 34.09 0.75
N ILE A 828 30.60 33.35 1.15
CA ILE A 828 30.59 32.51 2.34
C ILE A 828 30.35 33.29 3.64
N SER A 829 30.67 34.58 3.66
CA SER A 829 30.35 35.50 4.77
C SER A 829 28.88 35.92 4.83
N GLY A 830 28.05 35.49 3.88
CA GLY A 830 26.67 35.95 3.72
C GLY A 830 26.52 37.29 2.99
N THR A 831 27.63 37.91 2.56
CA THR A 831 27.58 39.18 1.80
C THR A 831 27.02 38.89 0.41
N ALA A 832 25.99 39.63 0.01
CA ALA A 832 25.33 39.45 -1.27
C ALA A 832 25.73 40.54 -2.27
N SER A 833 25.94 40.19 -3.54
CA SER A 833 26.11 41.14 -4.65
C SER A 833 24.82 41.92 -4.93
N PRO A 834 24.86 42.94 -5.74
CA PRO A 834 23.65 43.46 -6.38
C PRO A 834 22.86 42.36 -7.14
N ARG A 835 21.58 42.54 -7.31
CA ARG A 835 20.75 41.67 -8.14
C ARG A 835 20.99 41.97 -9.64
N TYR A 836 21.17 40.93 -10.43
CA TYR A 836 21.31 40.97 -11.85
C TYR A 836 20.02 40.46 -12.50
N ASN A 837 19.27 41.32 -13.20
CA ASN A 837 18.06 40.87 -13.90
C ASN A 837 18.42 39.95 -15.06
N ILE A 838 17.70 38.84 -15.18
CA ILE A 838 17.94 37.83 -16.21
C ILE A 838 16.79 37.89 -17.22
N PRO A 839 17.05 38.36 -18.45
CA PRO A 839 16.05 38.37 -19.51
C PRO A 839 15.76 36.99 -20.07
N ASP A 840 14.70 36.86 -20.84
CA ASP A 840 14.45 35.62 -21.61
C ASP A 840 15.65 35.36 -22.56
N GLY A 841 16.08 34.09 -22.64
CA GLY A 841 17.30 33.68 -23.32
C GLY A 841 18.57 33.84 -22.48
N GLY A 842 18.47 34.38 -21.26
CA GLY A 842 19.56 34.49 -20.31
C GLY A 842 20.49 35.70 -20.58
N CYS A 843 21.47 35.87 -19.72
CA CYS A 843 22.55 36.87 -19.90
C CYS A 843 23.82 36.51 -19.10
N SER A 844 24.92 37.14 -19.44
CA SER A 844 26.17 37.08 -18.69
C SER A 844 26.12 38.03 -17.51
N ILE A 845 26.44 37.57 -16.33
CA ILE A 845 26.61 38.37 -15.12
C ILE A 845 28.08 38.36 -14.71
N PRO A 846 28.61 39.43 -14.12
CA PRO A 846 29.98 39.45 -13.63
C PRO A 846 30.19 38.48 -12.48
N THR A 847 31.30 37.79 -12.51
CA THR A 847 31.71 36.94 -11.36
C THR A 847 32.30 37.80 -10.22
N PRO A 848 32.23 37.32 -8.98
CA PRO A 848 33.00 37.88 -7.89
C PRO A 848 34.52 37.95 -8.23
N THR A 849 35.18 38.99 -7.77
CA THR A 849 36.58 39.25 -8.14
C THR A 849 37.60 38.42 -7.36
N GLU A 850 37.21 37.75 -6.33
CA GLU A 850 38.07 36.89 -5.50
C GLU A 850 37.84 35.43 -5.81
N ASN A 851 38.90 34.67 -5.89
CA ASN A 851 38.80 33.21 -6.00
C ASN A 851 38.14 32.63 -4.75
N GLY A 852 37.22 31.73 -4.95
CA GLY A 852 36.54 31.11 -3.80
C GLY A 852 35.16 30.55 -4.12
N PHE A 853 34.52 30.00 -3.09
CA PHE A 853 33.19 29.48 -3.23
C PHE A 853 32.12 30.55 -2.99
N TYR A 854 31.17 30.55 -3.87
CA TYR A 854 30.01 31.46 -3.82
C TYR A 854 28.72 30.68 -4.04
N ILE A 855 27.63 31.21 -3.52
CA ILE A 855 26.29 30.76 -3.86
C ILE A 855 25.74 31.69 -4.91
N LEU A 856 25.42 31.19 -6.09
CA LEU A 856 24.61 31.89 -7.04
C LEU A 856 23.16 31.57 -6.77
N ARG A 857 22.42 32.57 -6.30
CA ARG A 857 20.98 32.44 -6.09
C ARG A 857 20.25 33.02 -7.27
N VAL A 858 19.40 32.23 -7.91
CA VAL A 858 18.52 32.64 -8.99
C VAL A 858 17.08 32.57 -8.49
N VAL A 859 16.34 33.65 -8.68
CA VAL A 859 14.95 33.78 -8.22
C VAL A 859 14.07 34.06 -9.42
N THR A 860 12.98 33.34 -9.54
CA THR A 860 11.97 33.48 -10.58
C THR A 860 10.59 33.46 -9.95
N ASP A 861 9.76 34.47 -10.15
CA ASP A 861 8.40 34.57 -9.62
C ASP A 861 8.31 34.25 -8.12
N GLY A 862 9.28 34.71 -7.33
CA GLY A 862 9.35 34.47 -5.89
C GLY A 862 9.89 33.08 -5.47
N ALA A 863 10.06 32.13 -6.39
CA ALA A 863 10.74 30.87 -6.13
C ALA A 863 12.25 31.01 -6.40
N GLY A 864 13.09 30.62 -5.42
CA GLY A 864 14.55 30.76 -5.52
C GLY A 864 15.26 29.41 -5.57
N ARG A 865 16.23 29.28 -6.48
CA ARG A 865 17.22 28.22 -6.49
C ARG A 865 18.60 28.76 -6.14
N SER A 866 19.42 27.95 -5.51
CA SER A 866 20.75 28.29 -5.07
C SER A 866 21.76 27.28 -5.58
N PHE A 867 22.82 27.76 -6.21
CA PHE A 867 23.91 26.98 -6.79
C PHE A 867 25.21 27.36 -6.09
N LYS A 868 25.98 26.39 -5.62
CA LYS A 868 27.32 26.63 -5.08
C LYS A 868 28.30 26.56 -6.24
N ILE A 869 29.07 27.61 -6.47
CA ILE A 869 29.97 27.76 -7.60
C ILE A 869 31.35 28.14 -7.06
N TYR A 870 32.38 27.52 -7.57
CA TYR A 870 33.76 27.95 -7.33
C TYR A 870 34.21 28.89 -8.43
N ILE A 871 34.65 30.10 -8.08
CA ILE A 871 35.20 31.09 -8.96
C ILE A 871 36.73 30.98 -8.93
N ASN A 872 37.31 30.80 -10.09
CA ASN A 872 38.77 30.71 -10.29
C ASN A 872 39.17 31.67 -11.41
N HIS A 873 39.86 32.76 -11.07
CA HIS A 873 40.33 33.74 -12.03
C HIS A 873 41.71 33.44 -12.52
#